data_f8ff31e566c3a44284fd6d25886efa5a
#
_entry.id   f8ff31e566c3a44284fd6d25886efa5a
#
_cell.length_a   1.000
_cell.length_b   1.000
_cell.length_c   1.000
_cell.angle_alpha   90.00
_cell.angle_beta   90.00
_cell.angle_gamma   90.00
#
_symmetry.space_group_name_H-M   'P 1'
#
loop_
_entity.id
_entity.type
_entity.pdbx_description
1 polymer ?
#
loop_
_entity_poly.entity_id
_entity_poly.type
_entity_poly.pdbx_seq_one_letter_code
_entity_poly.pdbx_strand_id
1 'polypeptide(L)'
;MKLNLIAGFASAFMAVTGISYAQQTATATTTTTATSAQPATNYDYHETFGPLFYTKNGSGYRAADGEPGPKYWQNRADYQLAATLNDENNEITGSEILTYTNNSPQTLSYLWMNLEQNLFKLDSRGTAIVPLVGSPPVPTSRNWGRGQDFDAGYKIKSIKQLGAKGVETDVKFLVSDTRMQLFLPRAAAADGGQVKLKIEYSFISPNYGSDRMGILETKNGKIFQVAQWYPRMCVYDDISGWNTIPYTGPGEFYLEYGDFDLKITAPAKDIVVGSGELMNPLEVYTPLQLKRWEQARNSESTVVIRTAAEVTDPASRPAGKKDLTWHFVIKNARDASWAASPAFIVDAAKMDLPGGRKAMAISAYPVESDGNDAWGRSTEYVKKSIEFNSAKWFGFPYPNATAVAGIVGGMEYPGIVFCGYKAQKGRLWGVNDHEFGHTWFPMIVGSNERLYGWMDEGFNTFINTLSTAGFNKGEYAHKPMDMHLAAAVFTRPGLEPMMSQPANLKEMNTGTLLYSKPSAGLVMLREQVLGPERFDFAFRTYIEKWAYKHPTPDDFFRTIENAAGENLQWFWRGWFQNNWRLDVAVSAVKYVNDDPSKGVLITIDNLEKMAMPVILEIKTVTGKTDRVKLPVEIWERNSSWTFKYPSTEELQSVTYDPDKVLPDFNPDNNTWMKK
;
A
#
# COMPACT_ATOMS: atom_id res chain seq x y z
N MET A 1 46.95 -25.21 47.62
CA MET A 1 48.12 -24.37 48.01
C MET A 1 47.72 -22.93 47.91
N LYS A 2 47.73 -22.22 49.02
CA LYS A 2 47.29 -20.79 49.15
C LYS A 2 48.28 -19.86 48.47
N LEU A 3 47.81 -18.75 47.90
CA LEU A 3 48.35 -17.40 48.23
C LEU A 3 47.38 -16.31 47.83
N ASN A 4 46.97 -15.53 48.81
CA ASN A 4 46.30 -14.23 48.65
C ASN A 4 47.38 -13.17 48.34
N LEU A 5 47.00 -12.16 47.52
CA LEU A 5 47.62 -10.84 47.65
C LEU A 5 46.56 -9.74 47.45
N ILE A 6 46.43 -8.96 48.51
CA ILE A 6 45.68 -7.71 48.63
C ILE A 6 46.56 -6.57 48.09
N ALA A 7 46.02 -5.68 47.27
CA ALA A 7 46.65 -4.39 47.05
C ALA A 7 45.57 -3.28 47.12
N GLY A 8 45.76 -2.37 48.07
CA GLY A 8 44.87 -1.28 48.38
C GLY A 8 45.00 -0.09 47.40
N PHE A 9 43.87 0.61 47.23
CA PHE A 9 43.83 1.88 46.57
C PHE A 9 43.87 3.03 47.56
N ALA A 10 44.86 3.92 47.39
CA ALA A 10 44.97 5.16 48.14
C ALA A 10 44.17 6.27 47.43
N SER A 11 43.27 6.91 48.20
CA SER A 11 42.51 8.09 47.77
C SER A 11 43.35 9.35 47.94
N ALA A 12 43.57 10.10 46.85
CA ALA A 12 44.16 11.43 46.90
C ALA A 12 43.04 12.48 46.93
N PHE A 13 42.95 13.19 48.09
CA PHE A 13 42.14 14.41 48.22
C PHE A 13 42.92 15.60 47.64
N MET A 14 42.39 16.27 46.62
CA MET A 14 42.87 17.60 46.23
C MET A 14 41.99 18.66 46.93
N ALA A 15 42.64 19.45 47.77
CA ALA A 15 42.05 20.64 48.37
C ALA A 15 42.02 21.79 47.34
N VAL A 16 40.84 22.30 47.06
CA VAL A 16 40.63 23.52 46.30
C VAL A 16 40.57 24.69 47.27
N THR A 17 41.58 25.57 47.23
CA THR A 17 41.63 26.83 47.97
C THR A 17 40.64 27.82 47.36
N GLY A 18 39.65 28.25 48.13
CA GLY A 18 38.68 29.29 47.75
C GLY A 18 39.33 30.68 47.74
N ILE A 19 39.11 31.38 46.63
CA ILE A 19 39.40 32.83 46.51
C ILE A 19 38.07 33.55 46.76
N SER A 20 38.00 34.29 47.87
CA SER A 20 36.86 35.17 48.23
C SER A 20 36.97 36.44 47.45
N TYR A 21 36.00 36.72 46.57
CA TYR A 21 35.77 38.05 45.99
C TYR A 21 34.75 38.81 46.84
N ALA A 22 35.10 40.02 47.24
CA ALA A 22 34.24 40.91 47.99
C ALA A 22 33.08 41.40 47.07
N GLN A 23 31.85 41.23 47.54
CA GLN A 23 30.67 41.79 46.93
C GLN A 23 30.62 43.33 47.21
N GLN A 24 30.71 44.14 46.12
CA GLN A 24 30.24 45.50 46.14
C GLN A 24 28.70 45.48 45.89
N THR A 25 27.93 45.93 46.86
CA THR A 25 26.49 46.14 46.73
C THR A 25 26.23 47.36 45.86
N ALA A 26 25.87 47.11 44.60
CA ALA A 26 25.25 48.12 43.75
C ALA A 26 23.72 47.94 43.88
N THR A 27 23.06 48.97 44.38
CA THR A 27 21.58 49.05 44.41
C THR A 27 21.08 49.16 42.96
N ALA A 28 20.66 48.03 42.38
CA ALA A 28 20.00 48.02 41.08
C ALA A 28 18.51 48.26 41.29
N THR A 29 18.04 49.36 40.72
CA THR A 29 16.61 49.65 40.54
C THR A 29 16.02 48.59 39.61
N THR A 30 15.24 47.68 40.16
CA THR A 30 14.55 46.62 39.39
C THR A 30 13.44 47.25 38.56
N THR A 31 13.71 47.55 37.32
CA THR A 31 12.64 47.73 36.33
C THR A 31 12.10 46.35 36.02
N THR A 32 10.96 45.99 36.58
CA THR A 32 10.21 44.79 36.19
C THR A 32 9.73 44.97 34.77
N THR A 33 10.50 44.53 33.80
CA THR A 33 10.00 44.18 32.46
C THR A 33 9.03 43.02 32.68
N ALA A 34 7.74 43.25 32.47
CA ALA A 34 6.77 42.19 32.37
C ALA A 34 7.22 41.28 31.21
N THR A 35 7.81 40.15 31.55
CA THR A 35 7.95 39.02 30.65
C THR A 35 6.54 38.58 30.33
N SER A 36 6.06 38.87 29.11
CA SER A 36 4.86 38.23 28.59
C SER A 36 5.08 36.72 28.76
N ALA A 37 4.21 36.07 29.53
CA ALA A 37 4.25 34.65 29.68
C ALA A 37 4.23 34.04 28.26
N GLN A 38 5.25 33.23 27.89
CA GLN A 38 5.20 32.47 26.67
C GLN A 38 3.95 31.59 26.73
N PRO A 39 3.23 31.43 25.62
CA PRO A 39 2.10 30.53 25.58
C PRO A 39 2.57 29.12 25.99
N ALA A 40 1.72 28.44 26.77
CA ALA A 40 1.99 27.05 27.12
C ALA A 40 2.09 26.21 25.84
N THR A 41 3.21 25.53 25.64
CA THR A 41 3.46 24.70 24.47
C THR A 41 3.67 23.25 24.89
N ASN A 42 3.17 22.31 24.07
CA ASN A 42 3.47 20.86 24.15
C ASN A 42 4.69 20.48 23.31
N TYR A 43 5.27 21.43 22.58
CA TYR A 43 6.43 21.19 21.73
C TYR A 43 7.69 20.94 22.55
N ASP A 44 8.35 19.80 22.26
CA ASP A 44 9.66 19.45 22.78
C ASP A 44 10.58 19.07 21.62
N TYR A 45 11.53 19.93 21.31
CA TYR A 45 12.49 19.68 20.25
C TYR A 45 13.39 18.48 20.52
N HIS A 46 13.66 18.13 21.79
CA HIS A 46 14.41 16.91 22.14
C HIS A 46 13.62 15.65 21.75
N GLU A 47 12.29 15.67 21.83
CA GLU A 47 11.43 14.58 21.36
C GLU A 47 11.36 14.58 19.82
N THR A 48 11.14 15.72 19.19
CA THR A 48 10.94 15.85 17.73
C THR A 48 12.20 15.59 16.94
N PHE A 49 13.32 16.21 17.31
CA PHE A 49 14.62 16.08 16.63
C PHE A 49 15.61 15.19 17.39
N GLY A 50 15.13 14.41 18.34
CA GLY A 50 15.95 13.51 19.13
C GLY A 50 16.60 12.39 18.32
N PRO A 51 17.39 11.51 18.99
CA PRO A 51 18.09 10.42 18.31
C PRO A 51 17.18 9.54 17.48
N LEU A 52 17.78 8.85 16.51
CA LEU A 52 17.12 7.92 15.61
C LEU A 52 16.20 6.94 16.34
N PHE A 53 15.04 6.71 15.76
CA PHE A 53 14.06 5.74 16.22
C PHE A 53 14.15 4.39 15.48
N TYR A 54 14.95 4.31 14.42
CA TYR A 54 15.24 3.08 13.67
C TYR A 54 16.73 2.77 13.67
N THR A 55 17.11 1.60 13.20
CA THR A 55 18.51 1.15 13.16
C THR A 55 19.39 2.14 12.40
N LYS A 56 20.47 2.60 13.04
CA LYS A 56 21.41 3.58 12.46
C LYS A 56 22.28 3.00 11.36
N ASN A 57 22.70 1.76 11.51
CA ASN A 57 23.68 1.13 10.64
C ASN A 57 23.01 0.16 9.68
N GLY A 58 23.42 0.18 8.43
CA GLY A 58 23.07 -0.84 7.48
C GLY A 58 23.72 -2.19 7.80
N SER A 59 23.27 -3.22 7.13
CA SER A 59 23.83 -4.57 7.20
C SER A 59 24.26 -5.06 5.83
N GLY A 60 24.85 -6.26 5.77
CA GLY A 60 25.12 -6.90 4.48
C GLY A 60 23.85 -7.26 3.69
N TYR A 61 22.71 -7.37 4.35
CA TYR A 61 21.42 -7.68 3.72
C TYR A 61 20.64 -6.42 3.32
N ARG A 62 20.67 -5.39 4.15
CA ARG A 62 19.97 -4.11 3.95
C ARG A 62 20.96 -2.98 4.20
N ALA A 63 21.29 -2.21 3.16
CA ALA A 63 22.31 -1.20 3.21
C ALA A 63 21.88 0.04 4.04
N ALA A 64 22.83 0.86 4.43
CA ALA A 64 22.57 2.05 5.26
C ALA A 64 21.76 3.13 4.54
N ASP A 65 21.83 3.16 3.22
CA ASP A 65 21.05 4.05 2.34
C ASP A 65 19.63 3.59 2.04
N GLY A 66 19.21 2.46 2.66
CA GLY A 66 17.89 1.87 2.47
C GLY A 66 17.77 0.94 1.27
N GLU A 67 18.83 0.75 0.46
CA GLU A 67 18.83 -0.17 -0.67
C GLU A 67 19.06 -1.63 -0.22
N PRO A 68 18.72 -2.64 -1.06
CA PRO A 68 19.13 -4.01 -0.81
C PRO A 68 20.65 -4.12 -0.73
N GLY A 69 21.17 -4.72 0.34
CA GLY A 69 22.60 -4.88 0.53
C GLY A 69 23.20 -5.99 -0.35
N PRO A 70 24.54 -6.08 -0.42
CA PRO A 70 25.22 -7.05 -1.31
C PRO A 70 25.01 -8.53 -0.94
N LYS A 71 24.48 -8.81 0.25
CA LYS A 71 24.11 -10.15 0.74
C LYS A 71 22.60 -10.35 0.78
N TYR A 72 21.81 -9.43 0.23
CA TYR A 72 20.35 -9.58 0.19
C TYR A 72 20.00 -10.84 -0.58
N TRP A 73 19.13 -11.64 -0.01
CA TRP A 73 18.58 -12.83 -0.63
C TRP A 73 17.06 -12.83 -0.52
N GLN A 74 16.44 -13.56 -1.41
CA GLN A 74 15.00 -13.75 -1.43
C GLN A 74 14.71 -15.11 -2.06
N ASN A 75 13.79 -15.84 -1.48
CA ASN A 75 13.34 -17.12 -1.99
C ASN A 75 12.43 -16.92 -3.21
N ARG A 76 12.11 -18.00 -3.89
CA ARG A 76 11.28 -17.97 -5.09
C ARG A 76 10.31 -19.15 -5.07
N ALA A 77 9.06 -18.89 -5.48
CA ALA A 77 7.99 -19.88 -5.57
C ALA A 77 7.37 -19.88 -6.98
N ASP A 78 7.73 -20.86 -7.80
CA ASP A 78 7.16 -21.05 -9.15
C ASP A 78 6.03 -22.07 -9.11
N TYR A 79 4.91 -21.76 -9.77
CA TYR A 79 3.69 -22.57 -9.70
C TYR A 79 3.23 -23.04 -11.08
N GLN A 80 2.88 -24.32 -11.18
CA GLN A 80 2.04 -24.87 -12.24
C GLN A 80 0.70 -25.22 -11.59
N LEU A 81 -0.34 -24.47 -11.94
CA LEU A 81 -1.65 -24.56 -11.32
C LEU A 81 -2.68 -25.08 -12.31
N ALA A 82 -3.50 -26.01 -11.87
CA ALA A 82 -4.66 -26.45 -12.62
C ALA A 82 -5.90 -26.40 -11.74
N ALA A 83 -7.01 -25.87 -12.29
CA ALA A 83 -8.30 -25.88 -11.61
C ALA A 83 -9.41 -26.32 -12.55
N THR A 84 -10.43 -26.96 -11.97
CA THR A 84 -11.71 -27.26 -12.62
C THR A 84 -12.84 -26.65 -11.83
N LEU A 85 -13.66 -25.84 -12.49
CA LEU A 85 -14.86 -25.24 -11.94
C LEU A 85 -16.07 -26.14 -12.20
N ASN A 86 -16.76 -26.51 -11.13
CA ASN A 86 -18.12 -27.03 -11.21
C ASN A 86 -19.09 -25.91 -10.79
N ASP A 87 -19.77 -25.30 -11.77
CA ASP A 87 -20.65 -24.14 -11.57
C ASP A 87 -22.02 -24.53 -10.97
N GLU A 88 -22.36 -25.81 -10.95
CA GLU A 88 -23.62 -26.32 -10.33
C GLU A 88 -23.56 -26.28 -8.80
N ASN A 89 -22.42 -26.72 -8.23
CA ASN A 89 -22.21 -26.77 -6.78
C ASN A 89 -21.18 -25.76 -6.26
N ASN A 90 -20.67 -24.88 -7.14
CA ASN A 90 -19.64 -23.87 -6.86
C ASN A 90 -18.31 -24.48 -6.37
N GLU A 91 -18.01 -25.73 -6.68
CA GLU A 91 -16.78 -26.41 -6.26
C GLU A 91 -15.63 -26.11 -7.22
N ILE A 92 -14.49 -25.79 -6.64
CA ILE A 92 -13.22 -25.69 -7.34
C ILE A 92 -12.34 -26.85 -6.88
N THR A 93 -11.98 -27.72 -7.84
CA THR A 93 -10.97 -28.76 -7.64
C THR A 93 -9.66 -28.29 -8.23
N GLY A 94 -8.61 -28.28 -7.43
CA GLY A 94 -7.30 -27.77 -7.83
C GLY A 94 -6.16 -28.76 -7.64
N SER A 95 -5.14 -28.59 -8.44
CA SER A 95 -3.82 -29.20 -8.23
C SER A 95 -2.73 -28.20 -8.52
N GLU A 96 -1.64 -28.27 -7.78
CA GLU A 96 -0.45 -27.44 -7.99
C GLU A 96 0.81 -28.27 -8.01
N ILE A 97 1.77 -27.86 -8.83
CA ILE A 97 3.17 -28.26 -8.73
C ILE A 97 3.95 -26.99 -8.38
N LEU A 98 4.35 -26.90 -7.12
CA LEU A 98 5.18 -25.82 -6.61
C LEU A 98 6.66 -26.21 -6.75
N THR A 99 7.47 -25.34 -7.34
CA THR A 99 8.94 -25.39 -7.26
C THR A 99 9.40 -24.26 -6.34
N TYR A 100 9.82 -24.60 -5.14
CA TYR A 100 10.35 -23.63 -4.17
C TYR A 100 11.87 -23.64 -4.21
N THR A 101 12.48 -22.47 -4.45
CA THR A 101 13.92 -22.25 -4.44
C THR A 101 14.33 -21.53 -3.16
N ASN A 102 15.13 -22.18 -2.34
CA ASN A 102 15.64 -21.64 -1.09
C ASN A 102 16.98 -20.93 -1.34
N ASN A 103 16.95 -19.62 -1.51
CA ASN A 103 18.14 -18.79 -1.68
C ASN A 103 18.70 -18.28 -0.33
N SER A 104 18.08 -18.65 0.79
CA SER A 104 18.57 -18.29 2.11
C SER A 104 19.86 -19.05 2.46
N PRO A 105 20.69 -18.52 3.37
CA PRO A 105 21.89 -19.21 3.84
C PRO A 105 21.59 -20.38 4.79
N GLN A 106 20.34 -20.78 4.95
CA GLN A 106 19.91 -21.84 5.86
C GLN A 106 19.21 -22.97 5.14
N THR A 107 19.52 -24.21 5.51
CA THR A 107 18.78 -25.38 5.04
C THR A 107 17.42 -25.45 5.73
N LEU A 108 16.34 -25.59 4.97
CA LEU A 108 14.97 -25.64 5.47
C LEU A 108 14.46 -27.08 5.48
N SER A 109 14.23 -27.63 6.68
CA SER A 109 13.67 -28.98 6.88
C SER A 109 12.14 -29.02 6.89
N TYR A 110 11.50 -27.86 6.99
CA TYR A 110 10.06 -27.66 6.88
C TYR A 110 9.74 -26.38 6.15
N LEU A 111 8.53 -26.30 5.60
CA LEU A 111 7.99 -25.11 4.94
C LEU A 111 6.68 -24.71 5.58
N TRP A 112 6.30 -23.43 5.41
CA TRP A 112 4.99 -22.94 5.78
C TRP A 112 4.23 -22.47 4.53
N MET A 113 2.93 -22.80 4.50
CA MET A 113 2.00 -22.32 3.48
C MET A 113 0.81 -21.61 4.11
N ASN A 114 0.30 -20.62 3.40
CA ASN A 114 -0.97 -19.95 3.70
C ASN A 114 -2.13 -20.77 3.12
N LEU A 115 -3.22 -20.86 3.88
CA LEU A 115 -4.49 -21.50 3.51
C LEU A 115 -5.63 -20.52 3.73
N GLU A 116 -5.68 -19.43 2.96
CA GLU A 116 -6.61 -18.32 3.22
C GLU A 116 -8.08 -18.74 3.11
N GLN A 117 -8.43 -19.71 2.27
CA GLN A 117 -9.80 -20.24 2.19
C GLN A 117 -10.29 -20.80 3.54
N ASN A 118 -9.37 -21.21 4.41
CA ASN A 118 -9.75 -21.66 5.75
C ASN A 118 -10.35 -20.54 6.64
N LEU A 119 -10.26 -19.28 6.22
CA LEU A 119 -11.01 -18.18 6.85
C LEU A 119 -12.52 -18.48 6.86
N PHE A 120 -13.02 -19.15 5.83
CA PHE A 120 -14.45 -19.47 5.64
C PHE A 120 -14.87 -20.80 6.26
N LYS A 121 -14.02 -21.46 7.04
CA LYS A 121 -14.40 -22.57 7.90
C LYS A 121 -15.26 -22.07 9.05
N LEU A 122 -16.21 -22.89 9.47
CA LEU A 122 -17.10 -22.56 10.59
C LEU A 122 -16.36 -22.31 11.90
N ASP A 123 -15.24 -23.02 12.13
CA ASP A 123 -14.40 -22.95 13.33
C ASP A 123 -13.14 -22.08 13.16
N SER A 124 -13.07 -21.25 12.12
CA SER A 124 -11.89 -20.40 11.88
C SER A 124 -11.73 -19.31 12.94
N ARG A 125 -10.48 -18.92 13.19
CA ARG A 125 -10.15 -17.75 14.04
C ARG A 125 -10.82 -16.48 13.50
N GLY A 126 -10.78 -16.29 12.17
CA GLY A 126 -11.40 -15.16 11.51
C GLY A 126 -12.90 -15.06 11.75
N THR A 127 -13.60 -16.20 11.81
CA THR A 127 -15.03 -16.25 12.19
C THR A 127 -15.21 -15.96 13.68
N ALA A 128 -14.37 -16.55 14.54
CA ALA A 128 -14.49 -16.42 15.99
C ALA A 128 -14.26 -14.99 16.52
N ILE A 129 -13.43 -14.18 15.87
CA ILE A 129 -13.12 -12.81 16.30
C ILE A 129 -14.15 -11.77 15.88
N VAL A 130 -15.19 -12.14 15.12
CA VAL A 130 -16.27 -11.20 14.74
C VAL A 130 -17.26 -11.09 15.88
N PRO A 131 -17.43 -9.91 16.48
CA PRO A 131 -18.41 -9.72 17.53
C PRO A 131 -19.83 -9.85 16.96
N LEU A 132 -20.69 -10.61 17.62
CA LEU A 132 -22.13 -10.67 17.34
C LEU A 132 -22.83 -9.38 17.82
N VAL A 133 -22.30 -8.76 18.88
CA VAL A 133 -22.81 -7.53 19.49
C VAL A 133 -21.61 -6.65 19.84
N GLY A 134 -21.64 -5.43 19.43
CA GLY A 134 -20.59 -4.47 19.74
C GLY A 134 -20.45 -3.44 18.62
N SER A 135 -19.83 -2.34 18.94
CA SER A 135 -19.67 -1.17 18.10
C SER A 135 -18.70 -1.41 16.95
N PRO A 136 -19.03 -0.90 15.77
CA PRO A 136 -20.37 -0.86 15.18
C PRO A 136 -20.77 -2.22 14.63
N PRO A 137 -22.07 -2.48 14.43
CA PRO A 137 -22.46 -3.71 13.75
C PRO A 137 -21.80 -3.68 12.37
N VAL A 138 -20.97 -4.68 12.09
CA VAL A 138 -20.44 -4.88 10.74
C VAL A 138 -21.64 -5.03 9.82
N PRO A 139 -21.80 -4.22 8.76
CA PRO A 139 -22.91 -4.41 7.83
C PRO A 139 -22.93 -5.85 7.37
N THR A 140 -24.13 -6.45 7.28
CA THR A 140 -24.31 -7.86 6.87
C THR A 140 -23.68 -8.15 5.51
N SER A 141 -23.54 -7.14 4.64
CA SER A 141 -22.81 -7.21 3.37
C SER A 141 -21.28 -7.34 3.53
N ARG A 142 -20.72 -7.05 4.70
CA ARG A 142 -19.29 -7.18 5.03
C ARG A 142 -19.02 -8.26 6.07
N ASN A 143 -19.93 -9.20 6.24
CA ASN A 143 -19.73 -10.34 7.16
C ASN A 143 -18.66 -11.33 6.66
N TRP A 144 -17.69 -10.87 5.85
CA TRP A 144 -16.50 -11.59 5.44
C TRP A 144 -16.77 -13.05 4.99
N GLY A 145 -17.94 -13.32 4.40
CA GLY A 145 -18.43 -14.67 4.12
C GLY A 145 -18.94 -15.44 5.35
N ARG A 146 -19.06 -14.79 6.49
CA ARG A 146 -19.51 -15.38 7.75
C ARG A 146 -21.03 -15.53 7.76
N GLY A 147 -21.49 -16.60 8.37
CA GLY A 147 -22.91 -16.95 8.40
C GLY A 147 -23.38 -17.72 7.16
N GLN A 148 -22.45 -18.25 6.35
CA GLN A 148 -22.76 -19.26 5.35
C GLN A 148 -22.86 -20.62 6.05
N ASP A 149 -23.95 -21.38 5.76
CA ASP A 149 -24.19 -22.70 6.35
C ASP A 149 -23.35 -23.81 5.67
N PHE A 150 -22.12 -23.52 5.27
CA PHE A 150 -21.23 -24.51 4.66
C PHE A 150 -19.78 -24.27 5.04
N ASP A 151 -18.96 -25.31 5.00
CA ASP A 151 -17.53 -25.27 5.19
C ASP A 151 -16.82 -25.01 3.85
N ALA A 152 -16.38 -23.79 3.64
CA ALA A 152 -15.63 -23.36 2.45
C ALA A 152 -14.10 -23.50 2.58
N GLY A 153 -13.62 -24.13 3.66
CA GLY A 153 -12.18 -24.36 3.84
C GLY A 153 -11.60 -25.37 2.85
N TYR A 154 -10.29 -25.34 2.69
CA TYR A 154 -9.57 -26.32 1.87
C TYR A 154 -9.77 -27.75 2.37
N LYS A 155 -10.07 -28.66 1.43
CA LYS A 155 -10.01 -30.10 1.59
C LYS A 155 -8.73 -30.59 0.91
N ILE A 156 -7.65 -30.70 1.67
CA ILE A 156 -6.35 -31.19 1.14
C ILE A 156 -6.47 -32.69 0.93
N LYS A 157 -6.28 -33.15 -0.32
CA LYS A 157 -6.38 -34.55 -0.71
C LYS A 157 -5.04 -35.28 -0.60
N SER A 158 -3.97 -34.67 -1.09
CA SER A 158 -2.63 -35.25 -1.02
C SER A 158 -1.56 -34.17 -1.08
N ILE A 159 -0.41 -34.43 -0.43
CA ILE A 159 0.81 -33.62 -0.56
C ILE A 159 1.97 -34.57 -0.78
N LYS A 160 2.68 -34.40 -1.90
CA LYS A 160 3.83 -35.22 -2.29
C LYS A 160 5.05 -34.36 -2.55
N GLN A 161 6.19 -34.77 -2.06
CA GLN A 161 7.47 -34.22 -2.52
C GLN A 161 7.94 -35.01 -3.75
N LEU A 162 8.20 -34.28 -4.84
CA LEU A 162 8.66 -34.87 -6.09
C LEU A 162 10.17 -35.02 -6.05
N GLY A 163 10.64 -36.23 -6.35
CA GLY A 163 12.06 -36.58 -6.46
C GLY A 163 12.55 -36.73 -7.89
N ALA A 164 13.83 -37.08 -8.03
CA ALA A 164 14.38 -37.44 -9.31
C ALA A 164 13.60 -38.60 -9.94
N LYS A 165 13.52 -38.63 -11.28
CA LYS A 165 12.82 -39.67 -12.05
C LYS A 165 11.34 -39.86 -11.70
N GLY A 166 10.66 -38.81 -11.16
CA GLY A 166 9.23 -38.85 -10.87
C GLY A 166 8.84 -39.62 -9.59
N VAL A 167 9.80 -39.92 -8.72
CA VAL A 167 9.50 -40.56 -7.42
C VAL A 167 8.69 -39.57 -6.54
N GLU A 168 7.51 -39.99 -6.10
CA GLU A 168 6.66 -39.26 -5.19
C GLU A 168 6.82 -39.80 -3.75
N THR A 169 7.00 -38.87 -2.77
CA THR A 169 7.10 -39.23 -1.36
C THR A 169 6.05 -38.43 -0.59
N ASP A 170 5.28 -39.07 0.27
CA ASP A 170 4.28 -38.41 1.11
C ASP A 170 4.92 -37.37 2.02
N VAL A 171 4.33 -36.20 2.11
CA VAL A 171 4.73 -35.13 3.02
C VAL A 171 3.79 -35.11 4.21
N LYS A 172 4.35 -35.22 5.42
CA LYS A 172 3.60 -34.99 6.65
C LYS A 172 3.30 -33.51 6.81
N PHE A 173 2.08 -33.19 7.21
CA PHE A 173 1.69 -31.79 7.39
C PHE A 173 0.78 -31.61 8.61
N LEU A 174 0.75 -30.36 9.12
CA LEU A 174 -0.15 -29.92 10.17
C LEU A 174 -0.85 -28.63 9.71
N VAL A 175 -2.18 -28.64 9.76
CA VAL A 175 -2.98 -27.44 9.51
C VAL A 175 -3.23 -26.72 10.83
N SER A 176 -2.93 -25.43 10.86
CA SER A 176 -3.21 -24.52 11.97
C SER A 176 -4.01 -23.33 11.46
N ASP A 177 -5.33 -23.48 11.42
CA ASP A 177 -6.26 -22.47 10.93
C ASP A 177 -5.95 -22.11 9.44
N THR A 178 -5.56 -20.86 9.15
CA THR A 178 -5.22 -20.38 7.80
C THR A 178 -3.75 -20.63 7.40
N ARG A 179 -3.06 -21.58 8.05
CA ARG A 179 -1.66 -21.94 7.76
C ARG A 179 -1.46 -23.44 7.79
N MET A 180 -0.47 -23.90 7.04
CA MET A 180 -0.07 -25.30 6.99
C MET A 180 1.45 -25.43 7.09
N GLN A 181 1.92 -26.25 8.02
CA GLN A 181 3.33 -26.64 8.12
C GLN A 181 3.58 -27.96 7.41
N LEU A 182 4.59 -28.00 6.54
CA LEU A 182 5.00 -29.17 5.77
C LEU A 182 6.35 -29.66 6.29
N PHE A 183 6.45 -30.93 6.68
CA PHE A 183 7.70 -31.56 7.12
C PHE A 183 8.32 -32.29 5.93
N LEU A 184 9.40 -31.73 5.38
CA LEU A 184 10.00 -32.20 4.14
C LEU A 184 10.72 -33.52 4.33
N PRO A 185 10.41 -34.59 3.56
CA PRO A 185 11.21 -35.80 3.51
C PRO A 185 12.67 -35.55 3.11
N ARG A 186 12.91 -34.57 2.24
CA ARG A 186 14.22 -34.03 1.89
C ARG A 186 14.20 -32.52 2.06
N ALA A 187 15.09 -32.02 2.92
CA ALA A 187 15.20 -30.60 3.19
C ALA A 187 15.55 -29.80 1.93
N ALA A 188 15.10 -28.54 1.87
CA ALA A 188 15.55 -27.56 0.90
C ALA A 188 16.94 -27.06 1.32
N ALA A 189 17.98 -27.42 0.60
CA ALA A 189 19.35 -26.98 0.88
C ALA A 189 19.44 -25.44 0.82
N ALA A 190 20.41 -24.86 1.51
CA ALA A 190 20.74 -23.45 1.42
C ALA A 190 21.22 -23.05 0.01
N ASP A 191 21.30 -21.75 -0.25
CA ASP A 191 21.98 -21.14 -1.38
C ASP A 191 21.53 -21.70 -2.75
N GLY A 192 20.21 -21.73 -3.01
CA GLY A 192 19.61 -22.12 -4.27
C GLY A 192 19.08 -23.56 -4.34
N GLY A 193 19.01 -24.25 -3.21
CA GLY A 193 18.41 -25.59 -3.13
C GLY A 193 16.93 -25.58 -3.48
N GLN A 194 16.47 -26.55 -4.28
CA GLN A 194 15.09 -26.63 -4.76
C GLN A 194 14.33 -27.82 -4.17
N VAL A 195 13.06 -27.57 -3.89
CA VAL A 195 12.05 -28.57 -3.52
C VAL A 195 10.87 -28.46 -4.48
N LYS A 196 10.38 -29.60 -4.97
CA LYS A 196 9.13 -29.66 -5.74
C LYS A 196 8.06 -30.37 -4.94
N LEU A 197 6.90 -29.73 -4.83
CA LEU A 197 5.72 -30.28 -4.14
C LEU A 197 4.57 -30.41 -5.14
N LYS A 198 3.82 -31.49 -5.05
CA LYS A 198 2.52 -31.65 -5.71
C LYS A 198 1.45 -31.68 -4.63
N ILE A 199 0.46 -30.79 -4.74
CA ILE A 199 -0.65 -30.69 -3.80
C ILE A 199 -1.97 -30.80 -4.57
N GLU A 200 -2.88 -31.65 -4.08
CA GLU A 200 -4.23 -31.80 -4.63
C GLU A 200 -5.25 -31.39 -3.56
N TYR A 201 -6.24 -30.59 -3.95
CA TYR A 201 -7.20 -29.99 -3.03
C TYR A 201 -8.54 -29.70 -3.70
N SER A 202 -9.56 -29.39 -2.90
CA SER A 202 -10.79 -28.78 -3.36
C SER A 202 -11.36 -27.85 -2.28
N PHE A 203 -12.25 -26.96 -2.66
CA PHE A 203 -13.05 -26.14 -1.77
C PHE A 203 -14.32 -25.66 -2.48
N ILE A 204 -15.30 -25.17 -1.72
CA ILE A 204 -16.49 -24.52 -2.26
C ILE A 204 -16.25 -23.01 -2.29
N SER A 205 -16.44 -22.39 -3.47
CA SER A 205 -16.32 -20.93 -3.58
C SER A 205 -17.41 -20.25 -2.75
N PRO A 206 -17.07 -19.32 -1.86
CA PRO A 206 -18.08 -18.55 -1.10
C PRO A 206 -18.85 -17.61 -2.04
N ASN A 207 -20.11 -17.34 -1.71
CA ASN A 207 -20.90 -16.32 -2.41
C ASN A 207 -20.26 -14.91 -2.25
N TYR A 208 -19.74 -14.64 -1.06
CA TYR A 208 -18.94 -13.44 -0.79
C TYR A 208 -17.79 -13.80 0.14
N GLY A 209 -16.58 -13.66 -0.34
CA GLY A 209 -15.36 -14.05 0.34
C GLY A 209 -14.52 -12.86 0.77
N SER A 210 -14.94 -12.14 1.81
CA SER A 210 -14.16 -11.08 2.46
C SER A 210 -13.69 -9.95 1.52
N ASP A 211 -14.48 -9.62 0.52
CA ASP A 211 -14.13 -8.66 -0.54
C ASP A 211 -12.91 -9.08 -1.39
N ARG A 212 -12.52 -10.36 -1.37
CA ARG A 212 -11.40 -10.92 -2.10
C ARG A 212 -11.81 -11.73 -3.31
N MET A 213 -12.94 -12.44 -3.17
CA MET A 213 -13.53 -13.31 -4.18
C MET A 213 -15.03 -13.42 -3.98
N GLY A 214 -15.74 -14.03 -4.92
CA GLY A 214 -17.17 -14.29 -4.73
C GLY A 214 -17.91 -14.62 -6.00
N ILE A 215 -19.24 -14.76 -5.88
CA ILE A 215 -20.14 -15.15 -6.94
C ILE A 215 -21.23 -14.09 -7.09
N LEU A 216 -21.32 -13.49 -8.27
CA LEU A 216 -22.42 -12.59 -8.64
C LEU A 216 -23.44 -13.34 -9.48
N GLU A 217 -24.68 -13.40 -9.04
CA GLU A 217 -25.80 -13.85 -9.85
C GLU A 217 -26.22 -12.75 -10.83
N THR A 218 -26.27 -13.08 -12.11
CA THR A 218 -26.76 -12.18 -13.19
C THR A 218 -27.89 -12.86 -13.95
N LYS A 219 -28.62 -12.11 -14.78
CA LYS A 219 -29.68 -12.68 -15.63
C LYS A 219 -29.16 -13.71 -16.66
N ASN A 220 -27.87 -13.68 -16.98
CA ASN A 220 -27.25 -14.55 -17.98
C ASN A 220 -26.29 -15.60 -17.35
N GLY A 221 -26.39 -15.81 -16.03
CA GLY A 221 -25.61 -16.79 -15.28
C GLY A 221 -24.67 -16.18 -14.24
N LYS A 222 -23.94 -17.03 -13.56
CA LYS A 222 -23.04 -16.65 -12.47
C LYS A 222 -21.75 -16.04 -13.02
N ILE A 223 -21.22 -15.04 -12.30
CA ILE A 223 -19.83 -14.60 -12.44
C ILE A 223 -19.06 -15.09 -11.22
N PHE A 224 -18.07 -15.93 -11.45
CA PHE A 224 -17.12 -16.37 -10.45
C PHE A 224 -15.87 -15.47 -10.51
N GLN A 225 -15.59 -14.74 -9.43
CA GLN A 225 -14.31 -14.07 -9.19
C GLN A 225 -13.53 -14.95 -8.21
N VAL A 226 -12.41 -15.52 -8.67
CA VAL A 226 -11.70 -16.57 -7.92
C VAL A 226 -10.27 -16.13 -7.60
N ALA A 227 -10.01 -16.05 -6.30
CA ALA A 227 -8.72 -15.67 -5.75
C ALA A 227 -8.43 -16.48 -4.48
N GLN A 228 -7.16 -16.45 -4.01
CA GLN A 228 -6.73 -17.22 -2.83
C GLN A 228 -7.11 -18.71 -2.94
N TRP A 229 -7.04 -19.21 -4.17
CA TRP A 229 -7.67 -20.47 -4.58
C TRP A 229 -6.72 -21.68 -4.60
N TYR A 230 -5.46 -21.46 -4.24
CA TYR A 230 -4.42 -22.50 -4.12
C TYR A 230 -3.62 -22.25 -2.82
N PRO A 231 -3.07 -23.29 -2.18
CA PRO A 231 -2.13 -23.13 -1.06
C PRO A 231 -0.90 -22.30 -1.48
N ARG A 232 -0.57 -21.23 -0.76
CA ARG A 232 0.47 -20.27 -1.14
C ARG A 232 1.65 -20.29 -0.18
N MET A 233 2.89 -20.23 -0.67
CA MET A 233 4.08 -20.19 0.18
C MET A 233 4.05 -18.96 1.09
N CYS A 234 4.31 -19.15 2.39
CA CYS A 234 4.70 -18.06 3.27
C CYS A 234 6.10 -17.56 2.89
N VAL A 235 6.31 -16.26 2.99
CA VAL A 235 7.65 -15.66 2.80
C VAL A 235 8.57 -16.09 3.94
N TYR A 236 9.79 -16.49 3.59
CA TYR A 236 10.90 -16.66 4.51
C TYR A 236 11.94 -15.60 4.20
N ASP A 237 12.10 -14.61 5.10
CA ASP A 237 12.94 -13.43 4.87
C ASP A 237 14.07 -13.28 5.91
N ASP A 238 14.93 -12.29 5.68
CA ASP A 238 16.08 -11.96 6.50
C ASP A 238 15.72 -11.21 7.81
N ILE A 239 14.45 -10.80 7.97
CA ILE A 239 13.95 -10.02 9.11
C ILE A 239 13.32 -10.93 10.17
N SER A 240 12.33 -11.72 9.74
CA SER A 240 11.46 -12.51 10.63
C SER A 240 11.66 -14.02 10.48
N GLY A 241 12.45 -14.47 9.48
CA GLY A 241 12.41 -15.84 9.05
C GLY A 241 11.04 -16.15 8.42
N TRP A 242 10.32 -17.17 8.91
CA TRP A 242 8.97 -17.48 8.44
C TRP A 242 7.94 -16.44 8.85
N ASN A 243 7.23 -15.85 7.89
CA ASN A 243 6.12 -14.94 8.09
C ASN A 243 4.81 -15.74 8.11
N THR A 244 4.34 -16.08 9.31
CA THR A 244 3.19 -16.97 9.53
C THR A 244 2.04 -16.33 10.32
N ILE A 245 1.84 -15.03 10.18
CA ILE A 245 0.69 -14.35 10.80
C ILE A 245 -0.60 -14.92 10.24
N PRO A 246 -1.56 -15.37 11.10
CA PRO A 246 -2.83 -15.90 10.64
C PRO A 246 -3.59 -14.90 9.77
N TYR A 247 -4.24 -15.39 8.71
CA TYR A 247 -5.17 -14.59 7.95
C TYR A 247 -6.51 -14.50 8.70
N THR A 248 -6.89 -13.29 9.07
CA THR A 248 -8.14 -13.02 9.78
C THR A 248 -9.05 -12.05 9.02
N GLY A 249 -8.69 -11.71 7.78
CA GLY A 249 -9.48 -10.88 6.86
C GLY A 249 -8.89 -9.50 6.56
N PRO A 250 -8.63 -8.63 7.57
CA PRO A 250 -8.24 -7.23 7.30
C PRO A 250 -6.87 -7.03 6.65
N GLY A 251 -5.86 -7.80 7.07
CA GLY A 251 -4.51 -7.72 6.47
C GLY A 251 -4.45 -8.51 5.17
N GLU A 252 -3.87 -7.96 4.12
CA GLU A 252 -3.81 -8.61 2.82
C GLU A 252 -2.68 -9.64 2.72
N PHE A 253 -1.79 -9.59 1.74
CA PHE A 253 -0.95 -10.75 1.45
C PHE A 253 0.54 -10.40 1.48
N TYR A 254 1.34 -11.37 1.87
CA TYR A 254 2.79 -11.30 1.79
C TYR A 254 3.29 -12.61 1.19
N LEU A 255 3.72 -12.57 -0.08
CA LEU A 255 3.97 -13.74 -0.91
C LEU A 255 5.29 -13.62 -1.65
N GLU A 256 5.92 -14.78 -1.90
CA GLU A 256 7.14 -14.88 -2.71
C GLU A 256 6.85 -14.63 -4.19
N TYR A 257 7.84 -14.07 -4.90
CA TYR A 257 7.78 -13.93 -6.35
C TYR A 257 8.10 -15.24 -7.06
N GLY A 258 7.45 -15.46 -8.20
CA GLY A 258 7.68 -16.61 -9.07
C GLY A 258 6.99 -16.49 -10.41
N ASP A 259 7.11 -17.54 -11.21
CA ASP A 259 6.40 -17.70 -12.47
C ASP A 259 5.15 -18.56 -12.24
N PHE A 260 4.06 -18.23 -12.92
CA PHE A 260 2.81 -18.96 -12.83
C PHE A 260 2.36 -19.45 -14.20
N ASP A 261 2.04 -20.75 -14.29
CA ASP A 261 1.40 -21.42 -15.42
C ASP A 261 0.04 -21.93 -14.96
N LEU A 262 -1.05 -21.34 -15.49
CA LEU A 262 -2.42 -21.60 -15.03
C LEU A 262 -3.21 -22.34 -16.12
N LYS A 263 -3.85 -23.44 -15.77
CA LYS A 263 -4.80 -24.16 -16.61
C LYS A 263 -6.16 -24.23 -15.93
N ILE A 264 -7.10 -23.41 -16.42
CA ILE A 264 -8.43 -23.30 -15.83
C ILE A 264 -9.44 -23.99 -16.75
N THR A 265 -10.03 -25.07 -16.27
CA THR A 265 -11.10 -25.81 -16.97
C THR A 265 -12.46 -25.36 -16.42
N ALA A 266 -13.29 -24.85 -17.31
CA ALA A 266 -14.64 -24.36 -16.99
C ALA A 266 -15.64 -24.86 -18.04
N PRO A 267 -16.97 -24.83 -17.75
CA PRO A 267 -17.99 -25.14 -18.76
C PRO A 267 -17.79 -24.37 -20.06
N ALA A 268 -17.95 -25.01 -21.21
CA ALA A 268 -17.68 -24.41 -22.52
C ALA A 268 -18.52 -23.16 -22.82
N LYS A 269 -19.64 -22.96 -22.11
CA LYS A 269 -20.46 -21.74 -22.17
C LYS A 269 -19.73 -20.52 -21.57
N ASP A 270 -18.75 -20.71 -20.69
CA ASP A 270 -18.05 -19.65 -19.98
C ASP A 270 -16.94 -19.02 -20.81
N ILE A 271 -16.73 -17.72 -20.63
CA ILE A 271 -15.46 -17.05 -20.90
C ILE A 271 -14.67 -17.05 -19.62
N VAL A 272 -13.39 -17.42 -19.68
CA VAL A 272 -12.46 -17.28 -18.57
C VAL A 272 -11.44 -16.18 -18.87
N VAL A 273 -11.17 -15.33 -17.89
CA VAL A 273 -10.09 -14.35 -17.90
C VAL A 273 -9.20 -14.60 -16.68
N GLY A 274 -7.90 -14.35 -16.80
CA GLY A 274 -6.95 -14.70 -15.73
C GLY A 274 -5.70 -13.84 -15.72
N SER A 275 -4.91 -14.00 -14.65
CA SER A 275 -3.58 -13.40 -14.54
C SER A 275 -2.68 -13.86 -15.67
N GLY A 276 -2.11 -12.90 -16.41
CA GLY A 276 -1.11 -13.19 -17.45
C GLY A 276 -1.65 -13.36 -18.86
N GLU A 277 -0.78 -13.79 -19.77
CA GLU A 277 -1.09 -13.92 -21.19
C GLU A 277 -1.88 -15.20 -21.49
N LEU A 278 -2.96 -15.07 -22.27
CA LEU A 278 -3.72 -16.21 -22.77
C LEU A 278 -2.91 -16.91 -23.87
N MET A 279 -2.48 -18.16 -23.61
CA MET A 279 -1.57 -18.93 -24.45
C MET A 279 -2.29 -19.73 -25.56
N ASN A 280 -3.58 -20.03 -25.41
CA ASN A 280 -4.34 -20.88 -26.32
C ASN A 280 -5.64 -20.24 -26.87
N PRO A 281 -5.60 -18.99 -27.36
CA PRO A 281 -6.82 -18.32 -27.86
C PRO A 281 -7.52 -19.06 -29.00
N LEU A 282 -6.77 -19.81 -29.83
CA LEU A 282 -7.31 -20.63 -30.91
C LEU A 282 -8.24 -21.77 -30.45
N GLU A 283 -8.06 -22.24 -29.20
CA GLU A 283 -8.84 -23.37 -28.64
C GLU A 283 -10.11 -22.92 -27.94
N VAL A 284 -10.14 -21.66 -27.44
CA VAL A 284 -11.16 -21.16 -26.51
C VAL A 284 -12.05 -20.07 -27.08
N TYR A 285 -11.60 -19.40 -28.16
CA TYR A 285 -12.39 -18.41 -28.88
C TYR A 285 -12.96 -18.97 -30.19
N THR A 286 -14.10 -18.43 -30.63
CA THR A 286 -14.62 -18.66 -31.96
C THR A 286 -13.75 -17.91 -33.01
N PRO A 287 -13.80 -18.27 -34.30
CA PRO A 287 -13.04 -17.56 -35.34
C PRO A 287 -13.31 -16.05 -35.38
N LEU A 288 -14.56 -15.63 -35.09
CA LEU A 288 -14.93 -14.21 -35.04
C LEU A 288 -14.30 -13.50 -33.84
N GLN A 289 -14.38 -14.11 -32.65
CA GLN A 289 -13.77 -13.58 -31.44
C GLN A 289 -12.23 -13.51 -31.58
N LEU A 290 -11.62 -14.53 -32.15
CA LEU A 290 -10.18 -14.54 -32.42
C LEU A 290 -9.77 -13.38 -33.33
N LYS A 291 -10.51 -13.14 -34.42
CA LYS A 291 -10.26 -12.00 -35.33
C LYS A 291 -10.33 -10.66 -34.58
N ARG A 292 -11.34 -10.48 -33.72
CA ARG A 292 -11.49 -9.26 -32.90
C ARG A 292 -10.39 -9.15 -31.84
N TRP A 293 -9.97 -10.28 -31.24
CA TRP A 293 -8.82 -10.33 -30.31
C TRP A 293 -7.53 -9.84 -30.97
N GLU A 294 -7.21 -10.34 -32.16
CA GLU A 294 -6.04 -9.88 -32.93
C GLU A 294 -6.15 -8.42 -33.36
N GLN A 295 -7.35 -7.94 -33.66
CA GLN A 295 -7.60 -6.52 -33.93
C GLN A 295 -7.32 -5.68 -32.67
N ALA A 296 -7.79 -6.09 -31.50
CA ALA A 296 -7.60 -5.39 -30.23
C ALA A 296 -6.10 -5.25 -29.86
N ARG A 297 -5.28 -6.27 -30.15
CA ARG A 297 -3.81 -6.24 -29.92
C ARG A 297 -3.11 -5.08 -30.65
N ASN A 298 -3.74 -4.53 -31.69
CA ASN A 298 -3.16 -3.48 -32.52
C ASN A 298 -3.97 -2.17 -32.50
N SER A 299 -5.10 -2.13 -31.78
CA SER A 299 -6.01 -0.99 -31.77
C SER A 299 -5.78 -0.09 -30.55
N GLU A 300 -5.62 1.21 -30.79
CA GLU A 300 -5.62 2.23 -29.74
C GLU A 300 -7.00 2.41 -29.08
N SER A 301 -8.05 2.15 -29.85
CA SER A 301 -9.43 2.24 -29.39
C SER A 301 -9.93 0.87 -28.95
N THR A 302 -10.87 0.85 -28.02
CA THR A 302 -11.52 -0.35 -27.53
C THR A 302 -12.18 -1.15 -28.66
N VAL A 303 -11.92 -2.43 -28.74
CA VAL A 303 -12.51 -3.41 -29.66
C VAL A 303 -13.32 -4.40 -28.84
N VAL A 304 -14.60 -4.54 -29.14
CA VAL A 304 -15.47 -5.50 -28.46
C VAL A 304 -15.23 -6.90 -29.06
N ILE A 305 -14.72 -7.80 -28.23
CA ILE A 305 -14.40 -9.19 -28.62
C ILE A 305 -15.66 -10.06 -28.59
N ARG A 306 -16.46 -9.96 -27.50
CA ARG A 306 -17.79 -10.57 -27.37
C ARG A 306 -18.80 -9.50 -27.00
N THR A 307 -19.79 -9.30 -27.81
CA THR A 307 -20.81 -8.24 -27.67
C THR A 307 -21.93 -8.64 -26.71
N ALA A 308 -22.72 -7.68 -26.24
CA ALA A 308 -23.91 -7.92 -25.43
C ALA A 308 -24.93 -8.88 -26.12
N ALA A 309 -25.13 -8.76 -27.45
CA ALA A 309 -26.00 -9.64 -28.22
C ALA A 309 -25.48 -11.08 -28.30
N GLU A 310 -24.16 -11.28 -28.26
CA GLU A 310 -23.53 -12.59 -28.32
C GLU A 310 -23.54 -13.31 -26.96
N VAL A 311 -23.86 -12.64 -25.86
CA VAL A 311 -23.90 -13.26 -24.51
C VAL A 311 -24.95 -14.40 -24.45
N THR A 312 -26.08 -14.25 -25.10
CA THR A 312 -27.15 -15.28 -25.14
C THR A 312 -27.11 -16.15 -26.39
N ASP A 313 -26.17 -15.91 -27.31
CA ASP A 313 -26.04 -16.69 -28.54
C ASP A 313 -25.09 -17.89 -28.33
N PRO A 314 -25.61 -19.15 -28.38
CA PRO A 314 -24.76 -20.34 -28.27
C PRO A 314 -23.64 -20.41 -29.34
N ALA A 315 -23.84 -19.79 -30.51
CA ALA A 315 -22.83 -19.75 -31.57
C ALA A 315 -21.63 -18.87 -31.21
N SER A 316 -21.72 -18.07 -30.15
CA SER A 316 -20.62 -17.27 -29.61
C SER A 316 -19.61 -18.11 -28.81
N ARG A 317 -19.80 -19.44 -28.72
CA ARG A 317 -18.87 -20.36 -28.04
C ARG A 317 -18.46 -21.50 -28.98
N PRO A 318 -17.25 -22.08 -28.79
CA PRO A 318 -16.82 -23.23 -29.56
C PRO A 318 -17.79 -24.39 -29.44
N ALA A 319 -18.25 -24.92 -30.58
CA ALA A 319 -19.23 -25.99 -30.62
C ALA A 319 -18.67 -27.37 -30.23
N GLY A 320 -19.54 -28.25 -29.72
CA GLY A 320 -19.27 -29.67 -29.52
C GLY A 320 -18.38 -30.01 -28.32
N LYS A 321 -18.10 -29.05 -27.43
CA LYS A 321 -17.32 -29.29 -26.21
C LYS A 321 -18.21 -29.05 -24.98
N LYS A 322 -18.03 -29.88 -23.95
CA LYS A 322 -18.67 -29.69 -22.65
C LYS A 322 -17.91 -28.68 -21.82
N ASP A 323 -16.59 -28.79 -21.80
CA ASP A 323 -15.69 -27.96 -21.03
C ASP A 323 -14.56 -27.44 -21.94
N LEU A 324 -13.99 -26.29 -21.58
CA LEU A 324 -12.81 -25.68 -22.21
C LEU A 324 -11.73 -25.45 -21.16
N THR A 325 -10.48 -25.70 -21.53
CA THR A 325 -9.33 -25.38 -20.67
C THR A 325 -8.63 -24.12 -21.21
N TRP A 326 -8.57 -23.10 -20.39
CA TRP A 326 -7.90 -21.83 -20.65
C TRP A 326 -6.52 -21.86 -20.04
N HIS A 327 -5.49 -21.50 -20.81
CA HIS A 327 -4.10 -21.54 -20.39
C HIS A 327 -3.52 -20.14 -20.32
N PHE A 328 -3.12 -19.68 -19.11
CA PHE A 328 -2.50 -18.40 -18.89
C PHE A 328 -1.09 -18.56 -18.33
N VAL A 329 -0.20 -17.62 -18.66
CA VAL A 329 1.17 -17.57 -18.12
C VAL A 329 1.49 -16.15 -17.68
N ILE A 330 1.95 -15.99 -16.45
CA ILE A 330 2.47 -14.72 -15.93
C ILE A 330 3.84 -14.95 -15.29
N LYS A 331 4.76 -14.01 -15.52
CA LYS A 331 6.14 -14.08 -15.07
C LYS A 331 6.38 -13.13 -13.91
N ASN A 332 7.20 -13.58 -12.97
CA ASN A 332 7.69 -12.76 -11.87
C ASN A 332 6.56 -12.03 -11.12
N ALA A 333 5.51 -12.78 -10.79
CA ALA A 333 4.34 -12.34 -10.05
C ALA A 333 4.36 -12.91 -8.63
N ARG A 334 3.53 -12.34 -7.74
CA ARG A 334 3.37 -12.81 -6.35
C ARG A 334 2.16 -13.73 -6.18
N ASP A 335 1.19 -13.61 -7.06
CA ASP A 335 -0.10 -14.30 -6.99
C ASP A 335 -0.68 -14.48 -8.39
N ALA A 336 -1.78 -15.23 -8.49
CA ALA A 336 -2.54 -15.40 -9.72
C ALA A 336 -4.01 -15.67 -9.41
N SER A 337 -4.89 -14.99 -10.15
CA SER A 337 -6.35 -15.08 -9.99
C SER A 337 -7.03 -15.21 -11.34
N TRP A 338 -8.32 -15.55 -11.34
CA TRP A 338 -9.10 -15.73 -12.55
C TRP A 338 -10.59 -15.49 -12.30
N ALA A 339 -11.33 -15.27 -13.37
CA ALA A 339 -12.79 -15.20 -13.31
C ALA A 339 -13.41 -15.98 -14.47
N ALA A 340 -14.60 -16.53 -14.25
CA ALA A 340 -15.33 -17.31 -15.25
C ALA A 340 -16.80 -16.92 -15.27
N SER A 341 -17.39 -16.80 -16.47
CA SER A 341 -18.82 -16.50 -16.60
C SER A 341 -19.34 -16.74 -18.02
N PRO A 342 -20.59 -17.23 -18.16
CA PRO A 342 -21.30 -17.18 -19.43
C PRO A 342 -21.80 -15.75 -19.76
N ALA A 343 -21.91 -14.86 -18.75
CA ALA A 343 -22.51 -13.54 -18.85
C ALA A 343 -21.56 -12.45 -19.38
N PHE A 344 -20.27 -12.72 -19.55
CA PHE A 344 -19.28 -11.70 -19.91
C PHE A 344 -19.46 -11.14 -21.34
N ILE A 345 -19.63 -9.84 -21.44
CA ILE A 345 -19.12 -9.02 -22.54
C ILE A 345 -17.61 -8.91 -22.32
N VAL A 346 -16.83 -8.94 -23.39
CA VAL A 346 -15.37 -8.78 -23.31
C VAL A 346 -14.92 -7.78 -24.34
N ASP A 347 -14.15 -6.80 -23.92
CA ASP A 347 -13.51 -5.85 -24.82
C ASP A 347 -12.04 -5.61 -24.43
N ALA A 348 -11.25 -5.08 -25.37
CA ALA A 348 -9.85 -4.84 -25.14
C ALA A 348 -9.28 -3.74 -26.05
N ALA A 349 -8.12 -3.20 -25.66
CA ALA A 349 -7.33 -2.25 -26.43
C ALA A 349 -5.83 -2.46 -26.16
N LYS A 350 -5.01 -2.05 -27.12
CA LYS A 350 -3.57 -2.00 -26.97
C LYS A 350 -3.16 -0.91 -25.98
N MET A 351 -2.18 -1.20 -25.15
CA MET A 351 -1.43 -0.23 -24.35
C MET A 351 -0.03 -0.04 -24.90
N ASP A 352 0.43 1.20 -24.99
CA ASP A 352 1.82 1.54 -25.34
C ASP A 352 2.61 1.89 -24.07
N LEU A 353 3.65 1.12 -23.79
CA LEU A 353 4.45 1.21 -22.59
C LEU A 353 5.85 1.77 -22.89
N PRO A 354 6.54 2.34 -21.87
CA PRO A 354 7.91 2.80 -22.04
C PRO A 354 8.84 1.75 -22.65
N GLY A 355 9.79 2.20 -23.47
CA GLY A 355 10.72 1.29 -24.18
C GLY A 355 10.11 0.56 -25.37
N GLY A 356 8.94 0.98 -25.87
CA GLY A 356 8.26 0.38 -27.03
C GLY A 356 7.58 -0.96 -26.72
N ARG A 357 7.45 -1.30 -25.45
CA ARG A 357 6.70 -2.48 -24.99
C ARG A 357 5.20 -2.28 -25.25
N LYS A 358 4.51 -3.39 -25.50
CA LYS A 358 3.06 -3.43 -25.68
C LYS A 358 2.43 -4.40 -24.70
N ALA A 359 1.25 -4.06 -24.24
CA ALA A 359 0.37 -4.90 -23.44
C ALA A 359 -1.08 -4.65 -23.84
N MET A 360 -2.01 -5.43 -23.29
CA MET A 360 -3.44 -5.26 -23.54
C MET A 360 -4.17 -4.83 -22.27
N ALA A 361 -5.00 -3.81 -22.38
CA ALA A 361 -6.06 -3.52 -21.44
C ALA A 361 -7.30 -4.34 -21.85
N ILE A 362 -7.93 -5.03 -20.89
CA ILE A 362 -9.07 -5.91 -21.11
C ILE A 362 -10.13 -5.61 -20.06
N SER A 363 -11.41 -5.65 -20.43
CA SER A 363 -12.52 -5.63 -19.47
C SER A 363 -13.50 -6.77 -19.74
N ALA A 364 -13.99 -7.38 -18.66
CA ALA A 364 -14.99 -8.45 -18.68
C ALA A 364 -16.13 -8.09 -17.71
N TYR A 365 -17.35 -7.94 -18.24
CA TYR A 365 -18.46 -7.41 -17.47
C TYR A 365 -19.81 -7.93 -18.00
N PRO A 366 -20.87 -8.01 -17.14
CA PRO A 366 -22.19 -8.42 -17.59
C PRO A 366 -22.94 -7.28 -18.29
N VAL A 367 -24.00 -7.64 -19.02
CA VAL A 367 -24.85 -6.67 -19.73
C VAL A 367 -25.53 -5.65 -18.82
N GLU A 368 -25.70 -5.97 -17.54
CA GLU A 368 -26.20 -5.07 -16.50
C GLU A 368 -25.25 -3.92 -16.17
N SER A 369 -23.98 -4.08 -16.54
CA SER A 369 -22.92 -3.10 -16.31
C SER A 369 -22.57 -2.31 -17.60
N ASP A 370 -23.13 -2.68 -18.74
CA ASP A 370 -22.80 -2.07 -20.05
C ASP A 370 -23.25 -0.61 -20.11
N GLY A 371 -22.55 0.19 -20.94
CA GLY A 371 -22.90 1.56 -21.25
C GLY A 371 -21.75 2.55 -21.26
N ASN A 372 -21.97 3.68 -21.95
CA ASN A 372 -20.95 4.73 -22.15
C ASN A 372 -20.54 5.48 -20.86
N ASP A 373 -21.38 5.49 -19.85
CA ASP A 373 -21.10 6.06 -18.52
C ASP A 373 -20.72 4.98 -17.49
N ALA A 374 -20.57 3.74 -17.94
CA ALA A 374 -20.36 2.55 -17.13
C ALA A 374 -19.19 1.71 -17.68
N TRP A 375 -19.26 0.40 -17.58
CA TRP A 375 -18.18 -0.52 -17.92
C TRP A 375 -17.76 -0.53 -19.38
N GLY A 376 -18.57 0.00 -20.30
CA GLY A 376 -18.15 0.25 -21.69
C GLY A 376 -16.95 1.21 -21.85
N ARG A 377 -16.59 1.96 -20.77
CA ARG A 377 -15.36 2.77 -20.71
C ARG A 377 -14.24 2.13 -19.87
N SER A 378 -14.47 0.98 -19.25
CA SER A 378 -13.50 0.40 -18.33
C SER A 378 -12.14 0.15 -18.98
N THR A 379 -12.10 -0.38 -20.21
CA THR A 379 -10.84 -0.60 -20.95
C THR A 379 -10.07 0.69 -21.24
N GLU A 380 -10.76 1.82 -21.51
CA GLU A 380 -10.13 3.14 -21.59
C GLU A 380 -9.47 3.51 -20.24
N TYR A 381 -10.18 3.29 -19.13
CA TYR A 381 -9.68 3.61 -17.79
C TYR A 381 -8.46 2.78 -17.41
N VAL A 382 -8.52 1.47 -17.60
CA VAL A 382 -7.38 0.55 -17.41
C VAL A 382 -6.16 1.01 -18.19
N LYS A 383 -6.34 1.24 -19.51
CA LYS A 383 -5.26 1.70 -20.40
C LYS A 383 -4.64 2.99 -19.87
N LYS A 384 -5.43 3.98 -19.53
CA LYS A 384 -4.94 5.32 -19.15
C LYS A 384 -4.24 5.31 -17.79
N SER A 385 -4.74 4.57 -16.82
CA SER A 385 -4.08 4.37 -15.52
C SER A 385 -2.70 3.72 -15.67
N ILE A 386 -2.64 2.61 -16.41
CA ILE A 386 -1.40 1.86 -16.64
C ILE A 386 -0.37 2.68 -17.43
N GLU A 387 -0.77 3.35 -18.51
CA GLU A 387 0.12 4.18 -19.32
C GLU A 387 0.69 5.35 -18.52
N PHE A 388 -0.14 6.03 -17.71
CA PHE A 388 0.30 7.14 -16.86
C PHE A 388 1.33 6.68 -15.81
N ASN A 389 0.99 5.67 -15.03
CA ASN A 389 1.85 5.19 -13.95
C ASN A 389 3.13 4.53 -14.48
N SER A 390 3.05 3.86 -15.64
CA SER A 390 4.25 3.30 -16.32
C SER A 390 5.24 4.38 -16.75
N ALA A 391 4.75 5.50 -17.27
CA ALA A 391 5.59 6.60 -17.71
C ALA A 391 6.18 7.38 -16.52
N LYS A 392 5.44 7.46 -15.40
CA LYS A 392 5.82 8.29 -14.27
C LYS A 392 6.73 7.56 -13.26
N TRP A 393 6.45 6.29 -12.98
CA TRP A 393 7.06 5.58 -11.87
C TRP A 393 7.95 4.42 -12.29
N PHE A 394 7.38 3.38 -12.87
CA PHE A 394 8.07 2.16 -13.30
C PHE A 394 7.25 1.45 -14.38
N GLY A 395 7.89 0.86 -15.39
CA GLY A 395 7.20 0.22 -16.50
C GLY A 395 6.32 -0.96 -16.07
N PHE A 396 5.04 -0.97 -16.44
CA PHE A 396 4.10 -2.07 -16.18
C PHE A 396 4.69 -3.42 -16.64
N PRO A 397 4.79 -4.45 -15.79
CA PRO A 397 5.58 -5.64 -16.11
C PRO A 397 4.83 -6.70 -16.92
N TYR A 398 3.51 -6.74 -16.84
CA TYR A 398 2.70 -7.85 -17.33
C TYR A 398 2.25 -7.67 -18.78
N PRO A 399 1.88 -8.79 -19.49
CA PRO A 399 1.44 -8.73 -20.89
C PRO A 399 0.02 -8.14 -21.05
N ASN A 400 -0.79 -8.17 -20.01
CA ASN A 400 -2.15 -7.63 -20.00
C ASN A 400 -2.58 -7.17 -18.61
N ALA A 401 -3.58 -6.30 -18.60
CA ALA A 401 -4.28 -5.79 -17.44
C ALA A 401 -5.78 -6.00 -17.65
N THR A 402 -6.41 -6.84 -16.83
CA THR A 402 -7.80 -7.27 -17.00
C THR A 402 -8.67 -6.79 -15.83
N ALA A 403 -9.64 -5.92 -16.08
CA ALA A 403 -10.68 -5.53 -15.11
C ALA A 403 -11.88 -6.44 -15.23
N VAL A 404 -12.36 -6.97 -14.08
CA VAL A 404 -13.51 -7.89 -14.02
C VAL A 404 -14.61 -7.31 -13.14
N ALA A 405 -15.78 -7.10 -13.74
CA ALA A 405 -16.99 -6.74 -13.01
C ALA A 405 -17.55 -7.94 -12.22
N GLY A 406 -17.84 -7.73 -10.95
CA GLY A 406 -18.47 -8.78 -10.14
C GLY A 406 -18.97 -8.28 -8.80
N ILE A 407 -19.08 -9.20 -7.83
CA ILE A 407 -19.58 -8.91 -6.49
C ILE A 407 -18.53 -8.19 -5.62
N VAL A 408 -17.24 -8.41 -5.90
CA VAL A 408 -16.12 -7.79 -5.18
C VAL A 408 -16.07 -6.31 -5.54
N GLY A 409 -15.97 -5.46 -4.53
CA GLY A 409 -16.05 -4.00 -4.67
C GLY A 409 -14.79 -3.38 -5.28
N GLY A 410 -13.63 -3.90 -4.89
CA GLY A 410 -12.29 -3.57 -5.34
C GLY A 410 -11.32 -4.59 -4.78
N MET A 411 -10.46 -5.18 -5.63
CA MET A 411 -9.39 -6.08 -5.23
C MET A 411 -8.39 -6.30 -6.36
N GLU A 412 -7.13 -6.17 -6.02
CA GLU A 412 -6.00 -6.29 -6.91
C GLU A 412 -5.39 -7.69 -6.92
N TYR A 413 -4.99 -8.15 -8.11
CA TYR A 413 -4.12 -9.30 -8.33
C TYR A 413 -3.19 -9.03 -9.51
N PRO A 414 -2.04 -9.70 -9.63
CA PRO A 414 -1.13 -9.46 -10.74
C PRO A 414 -1.80 -9.64 -12.11
N GLY A 415 -1.92 -8.55 -12.87
CA GLY A 415 -2.49 -8.54 -14.20
C GLY A 415 -4.02 -8.70 -14.31
N ILE A 416 -4.73 -8.84 -13.20
CA ILE A 416 -6.18 -8.92 -13.14
C ILE A 416 -6.69 -8.25 -11.86
N VAL A 417 -7.78 -7.48 -11.97
CA VAL A 417 -8.42 -6.83 -10.81
C VAL A 417 -9.91 -7.10 -10.79
N PHE A 418 -10.49 -7.17 -9.62
CA PHE A 418 -11.93 -7.32 -9.42
C PHE A 418 -12.53 -6.00 -8.98
N CYS A 419 -13.60 -5.58 -9.64
CA CYS A 419 -14.26 -4.30 -9.37
C CYS A 419 -15.78 -4.48 -9.31
N GLY A 420 -16.43 -3.61 -8.54
CA GLY A 420 -17.89 -3.67 -8.36
C GLY A 420 -18.64 -3.45 -9.67
N TYR A 421 -19.53 -4.37 -10.04
CA TYR A 421 -20.26 -4.34 -11.30
C TYR A 421 -21.19 -3.12 -11.46
N LYS A 422 -21.57 -2.43 -10.37
CA LYS A 422 -22.39 -1.21 -10.38
C LYS A 422 -21.60 0.08 -10.48
N ALA A 423 -20.27 0.02 -10.48
CA ALA A 423 -19.45 1.21 -10.57
C ALA A 423 -19.64 1.93 -11.92
N GLN A 424 -19.68 3.27 -11.89
CA GLN A 424 -19.93 4.11 -13.07
C GLN A 424 -19.11 5.41 -12.96
N LYS A 425 -18.83 6.05 -14.12
CA LYS A 425 -18.17 7.37 -14.18
C LYS A 425 -16.91 7.47 -13.33
N GLY A 426 -16.75 8.55 -12.58
CA GLY A 426 -15.61 8.78 -11.70
C GLY A 426 -15.41 7.70 -10.63
N ARG A 427 -16.49 7.00 -10.21
CA ARG A 427 -16.34 5.86 -9.29
C ARG A 427 -15.74 4.64 -9.99
N LEU A 428 -16.09 4.39 -11.26
CA LEU A 428 -15.47 3.31 -12.04
C LEU A 428 -14.02 3.64 -12.40
N TRP A 429 -13.74 4.91 -12.78
CA TRP A 429 -12.36 5.38 -12.93
C TRP A 429 -11.57 5.13 -11.64
N GLY A 430 -12.06 5.63 -10.51
CA GLY A 430 -11.37 5.56 -9.24
C GLY A 430 -11.05 4.12 -8.81
N VAL A 431 -11.99 3.17 -8.94
CA VAL A 431 -11.72 1.77 -8.58
C VAL A 431 -10.75 1.11 -9.58
N ASN A 432 -10.87 1.36 -10.89
CA ASN A 432 -9.89 0.82 -11.85
C ASN A 432 -8.49 1.40 -11.64
N ASP A 433 -8.38 2.71 -11.41
CA ASP A 433 -7.10 3.37 -11.18
C ASP A 433 -6.45 2.92 -9.87
N HIS A 434 -7.26 2.69 -8.84
CA HIS A 434 -6.81 2.18 -7.55
C HIS A 434 -6.30 0.73 -7.67
N GLU A 435 -7.13 -0.18 -8.16
CA GLU A 435 -6.76 -1.60 -8.24
C GLU A 435 -5.57 -1.84 -9.18
N PHE A 436 -5.46 -1.10 -10.31
CA PHE A 436 -4.28 -1.20 -11.16
C PHE A 436 -3.07 -0.43 -10.61
N GLY A 437 -3.26 0.57 -9.78
CA GLY A 437 -2.18 1.25 -9.06
C GLY A 437 -1.42 0.31 -8.13
N HIS A 438 -2.10 -0.67 -7.54
CA HIS A 438 -1.49 -1.77 -6.79
C HIS A 438 -0.47 -2.61 -7.60
N THR A 439 -0.43 -2.48 -8.92
CA THR A 439 0.67 -3.05 -9.70
C THR A 439 2.03 -2.54 -9.21
N TRP A 440 2.12 -1.26 -8.80
CA TRP A 440 3.35 -0.68 -8.24
C TRP A 440 3.54 -1.03 -6.77
N PHE A 441 2.46 -1.02 -5.99
CA PHE A 441 2.40 -1.32 -4.57
C PHE A 441 1.17 -2.17 -4.28
N PRO A 442 1.29 -3.47 -3.96
CA PRO A 442 2.50 -4.20 -3.57
C PRO A 442 3.05 -5.15 -4.67
N MET A 443 2.53 -5.15 -5.90
CA MET A 443 2.89 -6.20 -6.87
C MET A 443 4.34 -6.07 -7.38
N ILE A 444 4.83 -4.87 -7.66
CA ILE A 444 6.24 -4.62 -8.01
C ILE A 444 7.09 -4.49 -6.74
N VAL A 445 6.67 -3.64 -5.79
CA VAL A 445 7.39 -3.43 -4.53
C VAL A 445 6.68 -4.19 -3.43
N GLY A 446 7.15 -5.39 -3.13
CA GLY A 446 6.46 -6.40 -2.34
C GLY A 446 6.57 -6.23 -0.83
N SER A 447 6.09 -5.13 -0.26
CA SER A 447 6.03 -4.94 1.18
C SER A 447 5.14 -5.97 1.89
N ASN A 448 5.35 -6.13 3.20
CA ASN A 448 4.57 -7.05 4.03
C ASN A 448 3.24 -6.38 4.46
N GLU A 449 2.18 -6.61 3.72
CA GLU A 449 0.85 -6.05 3.96
C GLU A 449 0.21 -6.54 5.28
N ARG A 450 0.61 -7.73 5.76
CA ARG A 450 0.18 -8.24 7.08
C ARG A 450 0.67 -7.37 8.23
N LEU A 451 1.79 -6.68 8.05
CA LEU A 451 2.40 -5.80 9.03
C LEU A 451 2.17 -4.32 8.71
N TYR A 452 2.31 -3.94 7.44
CA TYR A 452 2.46 -2.55 7.00
C TYR A 452 1.51 -2.22 5.84
N GLY A 453 0.20 -2.44 6.01
CA GLY A 453 -0.80 -2.19 4.96
C GLY A 453 -0.81 -0.75 4.42
N TRP A 454 -0.27 0.23 5.16
CA TRP A 454 -0.12 1.60 4.69
C TRP A 454 0.93 1.76 3.55
N MET A 455 1.90 0.82 3.42
CA MET A 455 2.88 0.83 2.31
C MET A 455 2.27 0.30 1.01
N ASP A 456 1.20 -0.43 1.11
CA ASP A 456 0.36 -0.88 0.03
C ASP A 456 -0.66 0.22 -0.33
N GLU A 457 -1.69 0.37 0.45
CA GLU A 457 -2.83 1.25 0.22
C GLU A 457 -2.48 2.74 0.18
N GLY A 458 -1.57 3.15 1.06
CA GLY A 458 -1.19 4.55 1.18
C GLY A 458 -0.33 5.03 0.02
N PHE A 459 0.63 4.21 -0.43
CA PHE A 459 1.44 4.54 -1.61
C PHE A 459 0.59 4.51 -2.87
N ASN A 460 -0.30 3.53 -2.98
CA ASN A 460 -1.24 3.46 -4.08
C ASN A 460 -2.19 4.66 -4.09
N THR A 461 -2.82 5.00 -2.98
CA THR A 461 -3.68 6.19 -2.87
C THR A 461 -2.93 7.47 -3.25
N PHE A 462 -1.65 7.59 -2.90
CA PHE A 462 -0.81 8.72 -3.31
C PHE A 462 -0.64 8.79 -4.82
N ILE A 463 -0.26 7.69 -5.50
CA ILE A 463 -0.08 7.72 -6.96
C ILE A 463 -1.41 7.96 -7.69
N ASN A 464 -2.55 7.49 -7.13
CA ASN A 464 -3.89 7.74 -7.67
C ASN A 464 -4.28 9.23 -7.65
N THR A 465 -3.79 10.05 -6.72
CA THR A 465 -4.04 11.49 -6.74
C THR A 465 -3.45 12.14 -8.00
N LEU A 466 -2.29 11.65 -8.45
CA LEU A 466 -1.58 12.18 -9.61
C LEU A 466 -2.13 11.64 -10.93
N SER A 467 -2.44 10.34 -11.01
CA SER A 467 -3.06 9.73 -12.21
C SER A 467 -4.45 10.30 -12.47
N THR A 468 -5.27 10.46 -11.43
CA THR A 468 -6.61 11.07 -11.54
C THR A 468 -6.54 12.54 -11.98
N ALA A 469 -5.57 13.31 -11.46
CA ALA A 469 -5.36 14.68 -11.92
C ALA A 469 -4.91 14.74 -13.40
N GLY A 470 -4.16 13.75 -13.87
CA GLY A 470 -3.70 13.64 -15.26
C GLY A 470 -4.71 13.06 -16.25
N PHE A 471 -5.70 12.32 -15.77
CA PHE A 471 -6.66 11.64 -16.65
C PHE A 471 -7.54 12.63 -17.42
N ASN A 472 -7.51 12.54 -18.75
CA ASN A 472 -8.32 13.36 -19.67
C ASN A 472 -8.37 14.85 -19.27
N LYS A 473 -7.23 15.43 -18.91
CA LYS A 473 -7.12 16.84 -18.44
C LYS A 473 -7.90 17.11 -17.15
N GLY A 474 -7.99 16.14 -16.27
CA GLY A 474 -8.65 16.26 -14.97
C GLY A 474 -10.14 15.94 -14.98
N GLU A 475 -10.63 15.07 -15.91
CA GLU A 475 -12.06 14.70 -16.03
C GLU A 475 -12.67 14.33 -14.66
N TYR A 476 -11.92 13.64 -13.80
CA TYR A 476 -12.36 13.23 -12.46
C TYR A 476 -11.50 13.80 -11.33
N ALA A 477 -10.71 14.85 -11.63
CA ALA A 477 -9.85 15.46 -10.62
C ALA A 477 -10.65 16.00 -9.42
N HIS A 478 -10.18 15.74 -8.24
CA HIS A 478 -10.73 16.29 -7.00
C HIS A 478 -10.00 17.58 -6.62
N LYS A 479 -10.67 18.43 -5.86
CA LYS A 479 -10.01 19.55 -5.19
C LYS A 479 -8.97 19.01 -4.22
N PRO A 480 -7.82 19.71 -4.04
CA PRO A 480 -6.87 19.38 -2.98
C PRO A 480 -7.56 19.25 -1.62
N MET A 481 -7.08 18.35 -0.80
CA MET A 481 -7.59 18.16 0.56
C MET A 481 -7.32 19.42 1.39
N ASP A 482 -8.34 19.93 2.07
CA ASP A 482 -8.17 20.95 3.10
C ASP A 482 -7.57 20.27 4.34
N MET A 483 -6.27 20.50 4.56
CA MET A 483 -5.52 19.81 5.61
C MET A 483 -5.90 20.29 7.02
N HIS A 484 -6.42 21.50 7.17
CA HIS A 484 -6.95 21.97 8.46
C HIS A 484 -8.18 21.15 8.88
N LEU A 485 -9.09 20.83 7.92
CA LEU A 485 -10.23 19.96 8.20
C LEU A 485 -9.78 18.51 8.44
N ALA A 486 -8.79 18.03 7.69
CA ALA A 486 -8.25 16.68 7.81
C ALA A 486 -7.48 16.45 9.12
N ALA A 487 -6.86 17.48 9.70
CA ALA A 487 -6.07 17.39 10.93
C ALA A 487 -6.87 16.77 12.09
N ALA A 488 -8.15 17.16 12.25
CA ALA A 488 -9.03 16.62 13.29
C ALA A 488 -9.28 15.10 13.12
N VAL A 489 -9.30 14.60 11.87
CA VAL A 489 -9.47 13.18 11.56
C VAL A 489 -8.19 12.42 11.81
N PHE A 490 -7.04 12.97 11.36
CA PHE A 490 -5.73 12.30 11.41
C PHE A 490 -5.10 12.29 12.81
N THR A 491 -5.61 13.09 13.74
CA THR A 491 -5.11 13.18 15.12
C THR A 491 -6.20 12.95 16.17
N ARG A 492 -7.34 12.36 15.77
CA ARG A 492 -8.46 12.11 16.69
C ARG A 492 -8.04 11.17 17.84
N PRO A 493 -8.62 11.37 19.05
CA PRO A 493 -8.38 10.43 20.16
C PRO A 493 -8.78 9.00 19.80
N GLY A 494 -7.93 8.03 20.17
CA GLY A 494 -8.15 6.61 19.93
C GLY A 494 -7.83 6.12 18.50
N LEU A 495 -7.21 6.97 17.68
CA LEU A 495 -6.59 6.53 16.44
C LEU A 495 -5.28 5.79 16.75
N GLU A 496 -5.11 4.57 16.23
CA GLU A 496 -3.89 3.80 16.37
C GLU A 496 -2.75 4.48 15.59
N PRO A 497 -1.47 4.26 15.93
CA PRO A 497 -0.36 4.65 15.07
C PRO A 497 -0.45 3.96 13.71
N MET A 498 -0.04 4.64 12.64
CA MET A 498 -0.08 4.12 11.27
C MET A 498 0.78 2.86 11.07
N MET A 499 1.80 2.67 11.91
CA MET A 499 2.66 1.47 11.94
C MET A 499 1.99 0.24 12.56
N SER A 500 0.72 0.34 13.00
CA SER A 500 -0.01 -0.79 13.57
C SER A 500 -0.41 -1.79 12.47
N GLN A 501 -0.39 -3.09 12.83
CA GLN A 501 -0.83 -4.14 11.91
C GLN A 501 -2.31 -3.95 11.53
N PRO A 502 -2.70 -4.13 10.26
CA PRO A 502 -4.09 -3.99 9.82
C PRO A 502 -5.10 -4.80 10.63
N ALA A 503 -4.73 -6.02 11.04
CA ALA A 503 -5.59 -6.87 11.89
C ALA A 503 -5.84 -6.32 13.31
N ASN A 504 -5.03 -5.36 13.76
CA ASN A 504 -5.13 -4.74 15.09
C ASN A 504 -5.83 -3.37 15.05
N LEU A 505 -6.18 -2.87 13.86
CA LEU A 505 -6.89 -1.61 13.71
C LEU A 505 -8.38 -1.78 14.04
N LYS A 506 -8.96 -0.74 14.62
CA LYS A 506 -10.42 -0.61 14.62
C LYS A 506 -10.89 -0.42 13.18
N GLU A 507 -11.94 -1.13 12.78
CA GLU A 507 -12.45 -1.07 11.40
C GLU A 507 -12.72 0.36 10.93
N MET A 508 -13.28 1.22 11.80
CA MET A 508 -13.54 2.63 11.51
C MET A 508 -12.28 3.47 11.25
N ASN A 509 -11.11 2.98 11.62
CA ASN A 509 -9.82 3.65 11.45
C ASN A 509 -9.06 3.18 10.21
N THR A 510 -9.44 2.05 9.62
CA THR A 510 -8.74 1.41 8.47
C THR A 510 -8.59 2.37 7.30
N GLY A 511 -9.67 2.99 6.83
CA GLY A 511 -9.61 3.93 5.71
C GLY A 511 -8.73 5.17 5.98
N THR A 512 -8.67 5.61 7.24
CA THR A 512 -7.80 6.71 7.63
C THR A 512 -6.33 6.29 7.65
N LEU A 513 -6.02 5.15 8.29
CA LEU A 513 -4.64 4.77 8.60
C LEU A 513 -3.92 4.06 7.46
N LEU A 514 -4.64 3.30 6.65
CA LEU A 514 -4.03 2.61 5.52
C LEU A 514 -4.02 3.47 4.25
N TYR A 515 -5.03 4.31 4.01
CA TYR A 515 -5.24 5.06 2.75
C TYR A 515 -4.93 6.56 2.90
N SER A 516 -5.80 7.29 3.63
CA SER A 516 -5.82 8.75 3.55
C SER A 516 -4.64 9.43 4.24
N LYS A 517 -4.28 9.01 5.45
CA LYS A 517 -3.19 9.63 6.22
C LYS A 517 -1.81 9.38 5.62
N PRO A 518 -1.43 8.16 5.20
CA PRO A 518 -0.14 7.94 4.54
C PRO A 518 -0.04 8.68 3.19
N SER A 519 -1.10 8.68 2.38
CA SER A 519 -1.16 9.44 1.13
C SER A 519 -0.98 10.94 1.37
N ALA A 520 -1.69 11.52 2.34
CA ALA A 520 -1.54 12.93 2.72
C ALA A 520 -0.11 13.25 3.16
N GLY A 521 0.54 12.33 3.90
CA GLY A 521 1.94 12.47 4.28
C GLY A 521 2.88 12.54 3.08
N LEU A 522 2.69 11.68 2.09
CA LEU A 522 3.50 11.70 0.86
C LEU A 522 3.24 12.96 0.01
N VAL A 523 1.99 13.43 -0.06
CA VAL A 523 1.66 14.71 -0.72
C VAL A 523 2.37 15.87 -0.02
N MET A 524 2.35 15.94 1.31
CA MET A 524 3.06 16.99 2.06
C MET A 524 4.57 16.93 1.83
N LEU A 525 5.18 15.74 1.86
CA LEU A 525 6.60 15.59 1.56
C LEU A 525 6.93 16.09 0.17
N ARG A 526 6.13 15.69 -0.83
CA ARG A 526 6.31 16.07 -2.21
C ARG A 526 6.14 17.57 -2.46
N GLU A 527 5.06 18.16 -1.94
CA GLU A 527 4.68 19.53 -2.31
C GLU A 527 5.25 20.58 -1.35
N GLN A 528 5.41 20.26 -0.06
CA GLN A 528 5.75 21.26 0.96
C GLN A 528 7.17 21.14 1.51
N VAL A 529 7.75 19.94 1.54
CA VAL A 529 9.06 19.69 2.15
C VAL A 529 10.17 19.60 1.08
N LEU A 530 10.10 18.59 0.20
CA LEU A 530 11.18 18.28 -0.76
C LEU A 530 11.06 19.02 -2.09
N GLY A 531 9.84 19.31 -2.52
CA GLY A 531 9.52 19.69 -3.89
C GLY A 531 9.35 18.49 -4.81
N PRO A 532 8.51 18.63 -5.87
CA PRO A 532 8.12 17.50 -6.73
C PRO A 532 9.31 16.78 -7.39
N GLU A 533 10.33 17.50 -7.85
CA GLU A 533 11.47 16.89 -8.55
C GLU A 533 12.29 15.97 -7.65
N ARG A 534 12.66 16.45 -6.45
CA ARG A 534 13.46 15.67 -5.47
C ARG A 534 12.67 14.49 -4.95
N PHE A 535 11.40 14.69 -4.60
CA PHE A 535 10.54 13.61 -4.11
C PHE A 535 10.32 12.55 -5.19
N ASP A 536 9.91 12.94 -6.40
CA ASP A 536 9.64 12.01 -7.50
C ASP A 536 10.90 11.21 -7.88
N PHE A 537 12.09 11.82 -7.81
CA PHE A 537 13.36 11.11 -8.00
C PHE A 537 13.58 10.07 -6.89
N ALA A 538 13.45 10.46 -5.62
CA ALA A 538 13.66 9.56 -4.48
C ALA A 538 12.64 8.39 -4.47
N PHE A 539 11.39 8.68 -4.81
CA PHE A 539 10.32 7.67 -4.86
C PHE A 539 10.52 6.68 -6.02
N ARG A 540 10.97 7.14 -7.20
CA ARG A 540 11.38 6.24 -8.29
C ARG A 540 12.59 5.40 -7.89
N THR A 541 13.58 5.98 -7.24
CA THR A 541 14.74 5.23 -6.72
C THR A 541 14.31 4.10 -5.79
N TYR A 542 13.37 4.38 -4.88
CA TYR A 542 12.81 3.34 -4.01
C TYR A 542 12.13 2.22 -4.81
N ILE A 543 11.29 2.56 -5.79
CA ILE A 543 10.61 1.55 -6.63
C ILE A 543 11.65 0.71 -7.40
N GLU A 544 12.63 1.34 -8.05
CA GLU A 544 13.65 0.66 -8.85
C GLU A 544 14.51 -0.29 -8.02
N LYS A 545 14.93 0.13 -6.83
CA LYS A 545 15.80 -0.66 -5.96
C LYS A 545 15.08 -1.83 -5.30
N TRP A 546 13.82 -1.65 -4.98
CA TRP A 546 12.99 -2.65 -4.32
C TRP A 546 12.02 -3.38 -5.27
N ALA A 547 12.10 -3.13 -6.58
CA ALA A 547 11.31 -3.88 -7.55
C ALA A 547 11.53 -5.40 -7.40
N TYR A 548 10.42 -6.12 -7.24
CA TYR A 548 10.35 -7.58 -7.01
C TYR A 548 11.11 -8.05 -5.78
N LYS A 549 11.15 -7.23 -4.74
CA LYS A 549 11.77 -7.50 -3.45
C LYS A 549 10.83 -7.13 -2.30
N HIS A 550 11.28 -7.39 -1.08
CA HIS A 550 10.50 -7.24 0.15
C HIS A 550 11.08 -6.14 1.07
N PRO A 551 10.76 -4.85 0.82
CA PRO A 551 11.19 -3.77 1.69
C PRO A 551 10.37 -3.70 2.98
N THR A 552 10.98 -3.06 3.98
CA THR A 552 10.34 -2.64 5.23
C THR A 552 10.12 -1.12 5.24
N PRO A 553 9.36 -0.57 6.21
CA PRO A 553 9.28 0.88 6.41
C PRO A 553 10.64 1.56 6.54
N ASP A 554 11.59 0.95 7.26
CA ASP A 554 12.93 1.51 7.45
C ASP A 554 13.70 1.61 6.12
N ASP A 555 13.55 0.64 5.23
CA ASP A 555 14.15 0.68 3.89
C ASP A 555 13.56 1.85 3.08
N PHE A 556 12.26 2.08 3.15
CA PHE A 556 11.61 3.21 2.51
C PHE A 556 12.11 4.55 3.07
N PHE A 557 12.07 4.73 4.39
CA PHE A 557 12.48 5.98 5.03
C PHE A 557 13.92 6.36 4.67
N ARG A 558 14.83 5.38 4.77
CA ARG A 558 16.25 5.58 4.44
C ARG A 558 16.49 5.87 2.96
N THR A 559 15.78 5.15 2.06
CA THR A 559 15.93 5.40 0.63
C THR A 559 15.47 6.82 0.28
N ILE A 560 14.35 7.28 0.84
CA ILE A 560 13.88 8.65 0.60
C ILE A 560 14.87 9.68 1.15
N GLU A 561 15.33 9.53 2.39
CA GLU A 561 16.31 10.45 2.98
C GLU A 561 17.61 10.51 2.17
N ASN A 562 18.15 9.35 1.81
CA ASN A 562 19.41 9.27 1.09
C ASN A 562 19.29 9.83 -0.34
N ALA A 563 18.25 9.44 -1.08
CA ALA A 563 18.06 9.87 -2.46
C ALA A 563 17.65 11.36 -2.57
N ALA A 564 16.88 11.88 -1.61
CA ALA A 564 16.50 13.28 -1.57
C ALA A 564 17.60 14.17 -0.94
N GLY A 565 18.55 13.61 -0.20
CA GLY A 565 19.58 14.35 0.53
C GLY A 565 18.99 15.23 1.63
N GLU A 566 18.06 14.69 2.42
CA GLU A 566 17.33 15.43 3.47
C GLU A 566 17.13 14.57 4.72
N ASN A 567 17.28 15.15 5.91
CA ASN A 567 16.92 14.47 7.17
C ASN A 567 15.42 14.66 7.43
N LEU A 568 14.66 13.56 7.36
CA LEU A 568 13.22 13.55 7.52
C LEU A 568 12.76 12.82 8.77
N GLN A 569 13.65 12.50 9.71
CA GLN A 569 13.31 11.73 10.93
C GLN A 569 12.23 12.41 11.77
N TRP A 570 12.24 13.74 11.84
CA TRP A 570 11.22 14.55 12.50
C TRP A 570 9.82 14.30 11.90
N PHE A 571 9.75 14.15 10.57
CA PHE A 571 8.50 13.91 9.85
C PHE A 571 8.02 12.46 10.03
N TRP A 572 8.92 11.47 9.86
CA TRP A 572 8.59 10.07 10.07
C TRP A 572 8.07 9.83 11.49
N ARG A 573 8.72 10.42 12.47
CA ARG A 573 8.34 10.31 13.89
C ARG A 573 6.97 10.91 14.16
N GLY A 574 6.71 12.13 13.71
CA GLY A 574 5.47 12.82 13.99
C GLY A 574 4.27 12.26 13.24
N TRP A 575 4.45 11.96 11.95
CA TRP A 575 3.35 11.59 11.07
C TRP A 575 3.15 10.08 10.92
N PHE A 576 4.22 9.29 10.70
CA PHE A 576 4.14 7.85 10.43
C PHE A 576 4.15 7.00 11.70
N GLN A 577 4.99 7.34 12.68
CA GLN A 577 5.13 6.55 13.90
C GLN A 577 4.18 6.97 15.03
N ASN A 578 3.74 8.23 15.00
CA ASN A 578 2.84 8.80 15.97
C ASN A 578 1.67 9.52 15.29
N ASN A 579 0.72 10.00 16.10
CA ASN A 579 -0.39 10.83 15.66
C ASN A 579 -0.24 12.24 16.24
N TRP A 580 0.96 12.83 16.09
CA TRP A 580 1.22 14.15 16.66
C TRP A 580 0.44 15.23 15.92
N ARG A 581 0.01 16.24 16.67
CA ARG A 581 -0.67 17.41 16.17
C ARG A 581 0.33 18.48 15.78
N LEU A 582 -0.05 19.27 14.80
CA LEU A 582 0.55 20.54 14.43
C LEU A 582 -0.36 21.67 14.87
N ASP A 583 0.18 22.70 15.52
CA ASP A 583 -0.51 23.94 15.88
C ASP A 583 0.53 25.07 15.87
N VAL A 584 0.47 25.93 14.87
CA VAL A 584 1.41 27.05 14.71
C VAL A 584 0.66 28.39 14.75
N ALA A 585 0.94 29.16 15.78
CA ALA A 585 0.32 30.47 15.99
C ALA A 585 1.17 31.62 15.45
N VAL A 586 0.54 32.65 14.86
CA VAL A 586 1.16 33.97 14.65
C VAL A 586 0.95 34.79 15.91
N SER A 587 1.89 34.70 16.85
CA SER A 587 1.73 35.22 18.22
C SER A 587 2.03 36.69 18.38
N ALA A 588 2.92 37.29 17.59
CA ALA A 588 3.20 38.71 17.65
C ALA A 588 3.68 39.28 16.30
N VAL A 589 3.26 40.52 16.06
CA VAL A 589 3.74 41.38 14.96
C VAL A 589 4.07 42.74 15.56
N LYS A 590 5.35 43.14 15.53
CA LYS A 590 5.84 44.38 16.13
C LYS A 590 6.74 45.14 15.16
N TYR A 591 6.53 46.43 15.01
CA TYR A 591 7.42 47.26 14.18
C TYR A 591 8.74 47.54 14.89
N VAL A 592 9.83 47.55 14.13
CA VAL A 592 11.17 47.89 14.66
C VAL A 592 11.16 49.35 15.13
N ASN A 593 11.41 49.60 16.42
CA ASN A 593 11.33 50.90 17.06
C ASN A 593 9.95 51.60 16.89
N ASP A 594 8.88 50.84 16.83
CA ASP A 594 7.51 51.29 16.58
C ASP A 594 7.31 52.06 15.27
N ASP A 595 8.20 51.86 14.29
CA ASP A 595 8.22 52.55 13.01
C ASP A 595 8.06 51.52 11.84
N PRO A 596 6.90 51.52 11.14
CA PRO A 596 6.65 50.61 10.03
C PRO A 596 7.70 50.68 8.92
N SER A 597 8.34 51.84 8.72
CA SER A 597 9.38 52.01 7.68
C SER A 597 10.69 51.26 7.95
N LYS A 598 10.88 50.78 9.20
CA LYS A 598 12.12 50.06 9.60
C LYS A 598 12.02 48.56 9.58
N GLY A 599 10.88 48.05 9.15
CA GLY A 599 10.60 46.62 9.10
C GLY A 599 9.77 46.13 10.29
N VAL A 600 9.40 44.85 10.20
CA VAL A 600 8.47 44.18 11.14
C VAL A 600 9.15 42.96 11.74
N LEU A 601 9.03 42.79 13.05
CA LEU A 601 9.36 41.55 13.77
C LEU A 601 8.10 40.71 13.84
N ILE A 602 8.14 39.53 13.21
CA ILE A 602 7.03 38.57 13.23
C ILE A 602 7.47 37.39 14.09
N THR A 603 6.65 37.05 15.09
CA THR A 603 6.86 35.89 15.96
C THR A 603 5.82 34.84 15.69
N ILE A 604 6.29 33.61 15.52
CA ILE A 604 5.48 32.41 15.37
C ILE A 604 5.85 31.43 16.47
N ASP A 605 4.86 30.71 16.99
CA ASP A 605 5.02 29.72 18.05
C ASP A 605 4.50 28.37 17.59
N ASN A 606 5.27 27.30 17.83
CA ASN A 606 4.78 25.92 17.69
C ASN A 606 4.23 25.47 19.07
N LEU A 607 2.94 25.17 19.11
CA LEU A 607 2.19 24.87 20.34
C LEU A 607 1.99 23.37 20.56
N GLU A 608 2.19 22.53 19.51
CA GLU A 608 1.99 21.08 19.56
C GLU A 608 3.24 20.33 19.08
N LYS A 609 3.25 19.00 19.20
CA LYS A 609 4.45 18.15 19.06
C LYS A 609 5.04 18.07 17.66
N MET A 610 4.22 18.22 16.62
CA MET A 610 4.70 18.08 15.24
C MET A 610 5.38 19.35 14.77
N ALA A 611 6.51 19.20 14.09
CA ALA A 611 7.17 20.29 13.38
C ALA A 611 6.89 20.18 11.87
N MET A 612 6.74 21.35 11.22
CA MET A 612 6.63 21.48 9.75
C MET A 612 7.32 22.78 9.32
N PRO A 613 7.74 22.91 8.05
CA PRO A 613 8.12 24.19 7.48
C PRO A 613 6.98 25.23 7.64
N VAL A 614 7.33 26.49 7.77
CA VAL A 614 6.37 27.58 7.96
C VAL A 614 6.11 28.28 6.64
N ILE A 615 4.85 28.45 6.28
CA ILE A 615 4.40 29.17 5.10
C ILE A 615 3.55 30.35 5.58
N LEU A 616 4.01 31.57 5.33
CA LEU A 616 3.29 32.78 5.72
C LEU A 616 2.85 33.57 4.50
N GLU A 617 1.61 34.09 4.53
CA GLU A 617 1.16 35.17 3.67
C GLU A 617 1.15 36.48 4.47
N ILE A 618 1.80 37.49 3.94
CA ILE A 618 1.91 38.82 4.57
C ILE A 618 1.23 39.84 3.65
N LYS A 619 0.22 40.54 4.18
CA LYS A 619 -0.50 41.60 3.46
C LYS A 619 -0.25 42.97 4.11
N THR A 620 0.05 43.97 3.28
CA THR A 620 0.15 45.37 3.70
C THR A 620 -1.19 46.07 3.60
N VAL A 621 -1.33 47.19 4.28
CA VAL A 621 -2.56 48.05 4.22
C VAL A 621 -2.78 48.62 2.81
N THR A 622 -1.76 48.69 1.97
CA THR A 622 -1.87 49.15 0.57
C THR A 622 -2.32 48.01 -0.38
N GLY A 623 -2.49 46.76 0.14
CA GLY A 623 -2.95 45.60 -0.61
C GLY A 623 -1.83 44.78 -1.24
N LYS A 624 -0.55 45.09 -1.03
CA LYS A 624 0.56 44.25 -1.45
C LYS A 624 0.56 42.96 -0.66
N THR A 625 0.70 41.84 -1.36
CA THR A 625 0.80 40.50 -0.76
C THR A 625 2.15 39.89 -1.06
N ASP A 626 2.78 39.29 -0.06
CA ASP A 626 4.05 38.57 -0.17
C ASP A 626 3.96 37.23 0.54
N ARG A 627 4.82 36.26 0.16
CA ARG A 627 4.92 34.94 0.79
C ARG A 627 6.31 34.68 1.31
N VAL A 628 6.38 34.22 2.55
CA VAL A 628 7.61 33.82 3.22
C VAL A 628 7.55 32.35 3.57
N LYS A 629 8.58 31.59 3.19
CA LYS A 629 8.75 30.20 3.61
C LYS A 629 9.94 30.12 4.54
N LEU A 630 9.78 29.56 5.74
CA LEU A 630 10.84 29.29 6.69
C LEU A 630 11.03 27.76 6.79
N PRO A 631 12.27 27.29 6.88
CA PRO A 631 12.58 25.86 6.95
C PRO A 631 12.21 25.29 8.32
N VAL A 632 12.10 23.95 8.39
CA VAL A 632 11.72 23.25 9.62
C VAL A 632 12.75 23.41 10.74
N GLU A 633 13.99 23.67 10.41
CA GLU A 633 15.14 23.83 11.32
C GLU A 633 14.97 25.00 12.31
N ILE A 634 14.06 25.92 12.05
CA ILE A 634 13.72 26.98 13.03
C ILE A 634 13.20 26.40 14.35
N TRP A 635 12.68 25.16 14.31
CA TRP A 635 12.11 24.45 15.46
C TRP A 635 13.12 23.55 16.21
N GLU A 636 14.37 23.38 15.70
CA GLU A 636 15.35 22.47 16.30
C GLU A 636 15.78 22.82 17.74
N ARG A 637 15.57 24.03 18.17
CA ARG A 637 16.04 24.51 19.49
C ARG A 637 15.00 25.33 20.24
N ASN A 638 13.89 25.65 19.59
CA ASN A 638 12.92 26.59 20.13
C ASN A 638 11.51 26.20 19.74
N SER A 639 10.55 26.46 20.61
CA SER A 639 9.12 26.46 20.29
C SER A 639 8.61 27.80 19.76
N SER A 640 9.47 28.84 19.78
CA SER A 640 9.13 30.21 19.33
C SER A 640 10.22 30.73 18.41
N TRP A 641 9.84 31.35 17.30
CA TRP A 641 10.75 31.92 16.34
C TRP A 641 10.34 33.32 15.93
N THR A 642 11.25 34.28 16.08
CA THR A 642 11.05 35.66 15.64
C THR A 642 12.01 36.00 14.52
N PHE A 643 11.49 36.53 13.41
CA PHE A 643 12.29 36.99 12.29
C PHE A 643 11.90 38.40 11.88
N LYS A 644 12.81 39.10 11.22
CA LYS A 644 12.56 40.42 10.67
C LYS A 644 12.10 40.33 9.23
N TYR A 645 10.89 40.84 8.95
CA TYR A 645 10.39 41.03 7.59
C TYR A 645 10.68 42.46 7.12
N PRO A 646 11.25 42.65 5.92
CA PRO A 646 11.70 43.97 5.46
C PRO A 646 10.58 44.85 4.89
N SER A 647 9.45 44.94 5.58
CA SER A 647 8.37 45.87 5.18
C SER A 647 8.79 47.30 5.43
N THR A 648 8.35 48.22 4.54
CA THR A 648 8.41 49.67 4.74
C THR A 648 7.01 50.27 4.92
N GLU A 649 6.00 49.43 5.03
CA GLU A 649 4.59 49.78 5.13
C GLU A 649 3.96 49.05 6.34
N GLU A 650 2.84 49.57 6.79
CA GLU A 650 2.02 48.90 7.82
C GLU A 650 1.45 47.60 7.23
N LEU A 651 1.41 46.54 8.06
CA LEU A 651 0.79 45.27 7.71
C LEU A 651 -0.72 45.29 8.04
N GLN A 652 -1.51 44.72 7.15
CA GLN A 652 -2.91 44.41 7.35
C GLN A 652 -3.09 43.08 8.09
N SER A 653 -2.38 42.05 7.62
CA SER A 653 -2.42 40.69 8.20
C SER A 653 -1.13 39.90 7.97
N VAL A 654 -0.95 38.93 8.85
CA VAL A 654 0.04 37.85 8.67
C VAL A 654 -0.70 36.53 8.91
N THR A 655 -0.74 35.63 7.91
CA THR A 655 -1.48 34.38 7.98
C THR A 655 -0.53 33.19 7.75
N TYR A 656 -0.50 32.27 8.69
CA TYR A 656 0.17 30.97 8.55
C TYR A 656 -0.71 30.04 7.72
N ASP A 657 -0.08 29.25 6.86
CA ASP A 657 -0.69 28.26 5.96
C ASP A 657 -1.98 28.74 5.27
N PRO A 658 -1.90 29.82 4.47
CA PRO A 658 -3.08 30.42 3.84
C PRO A 658 -3.76 29.49 2.83
N ASP A 659 -3.03 28.49 2.29
CA ASP A 659 -3.54 27.53 1.32
C ASP A 659 -4.09 26.25 1.98
N LYS A 660 -3.99 26.13 3.30
CA LYS A 660 -4.46 24.99 4.11
C LYS A 660 -3.87 23.65 3.65
N VAL A 661 -2.58 23.65 3.38
CA VAL A 661 -1.83 22.48 2.88
C VAL A 661 -1.08 21.72 3.99
N LEU A 662 -1.06 22.26 5.20
CA LEU A 662 -0.46 21.67 6.40
C LEU A 662 -1.54 21.29 7.42
N PRO A 663 -1.35 20.21 8.22
CA PRO A 663 -2.39 19.69 9.10
C PRO A 663 -2.50 20.46 10.41
N ASP A 664 -2.65 21.78 10.33
CA ASP A 664 -2.83 22.63 11.51
C ASP A 664 -4.16 22.35 12.18
N PHE A 665 -4.09 21.98 13.46
CA PHE A 665 -5.26 21.54 14.23
C PHE A 665 -6.11 22.70 14.74
N ASN A 666 -5.52 23.89 14.88
CA ASN A 666 -6.16 25.07 15.49
C ASN A 666 -6.02 26.31 14.60
N PRO A 667 -6.74 26.39 13.48
CA PRO A 667 -6.60 27.51 12.55
C PRO A 667 -7.03 28.88 13.08
N ASP A 668 -7.63 28.95 14.27
CA ASP A 668 -8.10 30.22 14.87
C ASP A 668 -6.93 31.12 15.29
N ASN A 669 -5.74 30.57 15.54
CA ASN A 669 -4.52 31.31 15.93
C ASN A 669 -3.54 31.54 14.77
N ASN A 670 -3.88 31.07 13.57
CA ASN A 670 -3.00 31.16 12.39
C ASN A 670 -2.88 32.57 11.82
N THR A 671 -3.76 33.50 12.22
CA THR A 671 -3.80 34.82 11.60
C THR A 671 -3.72 35.94 12.66
N TRP A 672 -2.71 36.79 12.48
CA TRP A 672 -2.68 38.09 13.10
C TRP A 672 -3.32 39.14 12.18
N MET A 673 -4.19 39.95 12.70
CA MET A 673 -4.81 41.11 12.01
C MET A 673 -4.47 42.40 12.70
N LYS A 674 -4.20 43.46 11.93
CA LYS A 674 -4.10 44.83 12.46
C LYS A 674 -5.42 45.19 13.12
N LYS A 675 -5.37 45.59 14.38
CA LYS A 675 -6.52 46.09 15.15
C LYS A 675 -6.88 47.53 14.78
#